data_d1ac6ef514b3cbec3324f1e2e23f00bf
#
_entry.id   d1ac6ef514b3cbec3324f1e2e23f00bf
#
_cell.length_a   1.000
_cell.length_b   1.000
_cell.length_c   1.000
_cell.angle_alpha   90.00
_cell.angle_beta   90.00
_cell.angle_gamma   90.00
#
_symmetry.space_group_name_H-M   'P 1'
#
loop_
_entity.id
_entity.type
_entity.pdbx_description
1 polymer ?
#
loop_
_entity_poly.entity_id
_entity_poly.type
_entity_poly.pdbx_seq_one_letter_code
_entity_poly.pdbx_strand_id
1 'polypeptide(L)'
;MRTLSGKIYYSRRLDAFFKHPAVDAALLVLIPASALAAILSLLTDSEALEWCNLLFSALFAVELIARFFTYQARVGEYFADWWMDWVATIPWDEFLFFMFPGGGASMLRLLRLPRIFRLLRFRSMKGSGAARWLSYRFRRLLEVSILRQVMTMILVSLGFVWLFTAILNGLGVKFAHGDNLWFSIITMISSDSVFEVSDQETAVKITILVLSFIGIVLFNGVLIAIIIGKLMESLDVLKSGRGDVRERGHIILLGFNECVPHIIDELESFCVNERKRLIRVVATRERPPETPDQILESRPHVEVITRVGSFHNADALERISAHRSDAVVVLGERASNTKLSERLNDPVVTRTLVALETLLDSKQGERRSPVIVLNYLDLSRSYHVTEFLRPFGNRSTKVFFNPVFFTGKLIAAMCVNPYAEDIYNELLTPEGNEFHIVRLPHDSPRVWRDLLNAFPKSVPTGYRDAAGRLRMVPQPDEELPESAEVIVLSEDSYDASLFDPAHSAGELSDSGAPSPRCPDVPPTGSLLIVGVNPRLPFIIDEMSSVGMSVQVADNQTREEFAAWYAEYSNAPAPEGLVFHECRFRTEAEVRSAIDLSAIDRIVLLADGHLLDTATPDQIDAETTSRLLMLSHMIDEPGTEGATRDVRLIVETLTVDSEAVVRNIRSCSNVIAPLTIARLLTTFTLQPEFEELFRTIIQYGEIDIACRPASDAVPGIAPGQVTFGEMLEGAHNGCIPLGWVEAAPEASGHIRRDSPRVVLNPPKRSRLPQDCEIIFLRRREAPCP
;
A
#
# COMPACT_ATOMS: atom_id res chain seq x y z
N MET A 1 -3.82 -64.53 16.08
CA MET A 1 -4.91 -64.41 17.06
C MET A 1 -4.40 -63.66 18.29
N ARG A 2 -5.01 -62.56 18.66
CA ARG A 2 -4.63 -61.74 19.84
C ARG A 2 -5.59 -62.06 20.96
N THR A 3 -5.07 -62.13 22.17
CA THR A 3 -5.74 -62.60 23.38
C THR A 3 -6.94 -61.75 23.85
N LEU A 4 -7.90 -62.35 24.50
CA LEU A 4 -9.22 -61.87 24.98
C LEU A 4 -9.22 -60.68 25.94
N SER A 5 -8.12 -60.04 26.31
CA SER A 5 -8.15 -58.88 27.19
C SER A 5 -8.43 -57.60 26.41
N GLY A 6 -9.70 -57.43 25.94
CA GLY A 6 -10.20 -56.17 25.35
C GLY A 6 -9.77 -55.90 23.89
N LYS A 7 -9.21 -56.87 23.16
CA LYS A 7 -8.80 -56.75 21.77
C LYS A 7 -9.60 -57.69 20.87
N ILE A 8 -9.89 -57.24 19.64
CA ILE A 8 -10.61 -58.02 18.62
C ILE A 8 -9.68 -59.08 18.01
N TYR A 9 -10.22 -60.27 17.70
CA TYR A 9 -9.58 -61.32 16.93
C TYR A 9 -9.48 -60.88 15.47
N TYR A 10 -8.28 -60.84 14.91
CA TYR A 10 -8.03 -60.40 13.52
C TYR A 10 -7.86 -61.57 12.58
N SER A 11 -8.61 -61.59 11.47
CA SER A 11 -8.49 -62.57 10.39
C SER A 11 -8.01 -61.89 9.09
N ARG A 12 -6.78 -62.21 8.63
CA ARG A 12 -6.23 -61.69 7.35
C ARG A 12 -7.04 -62.11 6.15
N ARG A 13 -7.67 -63.28 6.14
CA ARG A 13 -8.47 -63.76 5.00
C ARG A 13 -9.76 -62.97 4.84
N LEU A 14 -10.44 -62.65 5.92
CA LEU A 14 -11.63 -61.79 5.91
C LEU A 14 -11.29 -60.36 5.52
N ASP A 15 -10.18 -59.82 6.02
CA ASP A 15 -9.71 -58.48 5.65
C ASP A 15 -9.41 -58.37 4.15
N ALA A 16 -8.73 -59.37 3.56
CA ALA A 16 -8.50 -59.43 2.12
C ALA A 16 -9.81 -59.55 1.31
N PHE A 17 -10.80 -60.29 1.82
CA PHE A 17 -12.12 -60.42 1.20
C PHE A 17 -12.85 -59.06 1.18
N PHE A 18 -12.91 -58.35 2.30
CA PHE A 18 -13.59 -57.04 2.35
C PHE A 18 -12.86 -55.91 1.62
N LYS A 19 -11.58 -56.09 1.31
CA LYS A 19 -10.81 -55.18 0.44
C LYS A 19 -10.90 -55.47 -1.03
N HIS A 20 -11.58 -56.57 -1.41
CA HIS A 20 -11.71 -56.94 -2.80
C HIS A 20 -12.73 -56.06 -3.53
N PRO A 21 -12.40 -55.47 -4.71
CA PRO A 21 -13.27 -54.50 -5.40
C PRO A 21 -14.65 -55.07 -5.78
N ALA A 22 -14.79 -56.39 -5.96
CA ALA A 22 -16.09 -57.02 -6.24
C ALA A 22 -17.03 -56.97 -5.02
N VAL A 23 -16.51 -57.04 -3.80
CA VAL A 23 -17.30 -56.90 -2.57
C VAL A 23 -17.80 -55.46 -2.40
N ASP A 24 -16.95 -54.50 -2.69
CA ASP A 24 -17.34 -53.08 -2.69
C ASP A 24 -18.44 -52.81 -3.73
N ALA A 25 -18.32 -53.37 -4.94
CA ALA A 25 -19.33 -53.25 -5.99
C ALA A 25 -20.66 -53.93 -5.61
N ALA A 26 -20.60 -55.09 -4.99
CA ALA A 26 -21.80 -55.78 -4.48
C ALA A 26 -22.51 -54.96 -3.38
N LEU A 27 -21.78 -54.41 -2.41
CA LEU A 27 -22.34 -53.55 -1.35
C LEU A 27 -22.93 -52.26 -1.93
N LEU A 28 -22.33 -51.68 -2.95
CA LEU A 28 -22.80 -50.48 -3.64
C LEU A 28 -24.21 -50.70 -4.26
N VAL A 29 -24.55 -51.91 -4.67
CA VAL A 29 -25.87 -52.27 -5.19
C VAL A 29 -26.81 -52.74 -4.07
N LEU A 30 -26.32 -53.57 -3.15
CA LEU A 30 -27.12 -54.13 -2.07
C LEU A 30 -27.68 -53.10 -1.08
N ILE A 31 -26.86 -52.05 -0.76
CA ILE A 31 -27.30 -51.00 0.19
C ILE A 31 -28.52 -50.21 -0.35
N PRO A 32 -28.48 -49.65 -1.59
CA PRO A 32 -29.66 -48.99 -2.16
C PRO A 32 -30.84 -49.92 -2.37
N ALA A 33 -30.58 -51.16 -2.82
CA ALA A 33 -31.65 -52.17 -3.02
C ALA A 33 -32.37 -52.49 -1.70
N SER A 34 -31.64 -52.65 -0.60
CA SER A 34 -32.21 -52.86 0.73
C SER A 34 -33.00 -51.67 1.26
N ALA A 35 -32.52 -50.44 0.97
CA ALA A 35 -33.23 -49.22 1.34
C ALA A 35 -34.52 -49.06 0.52
N LEU A 36 -34.47 -49.39 -0.79
CA LEU A 36 -35.64 -49.39 -1.65
C LEU A 36 -36.69 -50.45 -1.20
N ALA A 37 -36.26 -51.64 -0.83
CA ALA A 37 -37.13 -52.67 -0.27
C ALA A 37 -37.78 -52.23 1.05
N ALA A 38 -37.02 -51.52 1.90
CA ALA A 38 -37.54 -50.94 3.14
C ALA A 38 -38.58 -49.84 2.86
N ILE A 39 -38.36 -48.96 1.88
CA ILE A 39 -39.32 -47.94 1.46
C ILE A 39 -40.59 -48.59 0.88
N LEU A 40 -40.44 -49.56 0.01
CA LEU A 40 -41.57 -50.28 -0.60
C LEU A 40 -42.40 -51.04 0.45
N SER A 41 -41.78 -51.58 1.50
CA SER A 41 -42.50 -52.24 2.60
C SER A 41 -43.25 -51.29 3.51
N LEU A 42 -42.95 -49.96 3.46
CA LEU A 42 -43.73 -48.93 4.09
C LEU A 42 -45.00 -48.56 3.30
N LEU A 43 -44.95 -48.76 1.97
CA LEU A 43 -46.03 -48.38 1.04
C LEU A 43 -46.99 -49.54 0.75
N THR A 44 -46.52 -50.80 0.90
CA THR A 44 -47.31 -52.02 0.56
C THR A 44 -47.15 -53.07 1.66
N ASP A 45 -48.24 -53.60 2.14
CA ASP A 45 -48.27 -54.71 3.12
C ASP A 45 -48.09 -56.04 2.34
N SER A 46 -46.88 -56.27 1.81
CA SER A 46 -46.52 -57.48 1.08
C SER A 46 -45.64 -58.39 1.90
N GLU A 47 -46.06 -59.57 2.22
CA GLU A 47 -45.29 -60.60 2.95
C GLU A 47 -43.92 -60.86 2.24
N ALA A 48 -43.90 -60.85 0.92
CA ALA A 48 -42.67 -61.03 0.15
C ALA A 48 -41.62 -59.93 0.41
N LEU A 49 -42.04 -58.68 0.59
CA LEU A 49 -41.15 -57.57 0.92
C LEU A 49 -40.61 -57.61 2.35
N GLU A 50 -41.44 -58.14 3.28
CA GLU A 50 -41.01 -58.36 4.66
C GLU A 50 -39.93 -59.44 4.74
N TRP A 51 -40.11 -60.55 4.05
CA TRP A 51 -39.10 -61.60 3.91
C TRP A 51 -37.81 -61.08 3.25
N CYS A 52 -37.92 -60.29 2.21
CA CYS A 52 -36.77 -59.64 1.57
C CYS A 52 -36.01 -58.71 2.57
N ASN A 53 -36.72 -57.91 3.36
CA ASN A 53 -36.10 -57.04 4.36
C ASN A 53 -35.41 -57.82 5.47
N LEU A 54 -36.01 -58.95 5.93
CA LEU A 54 -35.42 -59.83 6.92
C LEU A 54 -34.13 -60.48 6.36
N LEU A 55 -34.15 -60.91 5.12
CA LEU A 55 -33.00 -61.48 4.42
C LEU A 55 -31.84 -60.41 4.34
N PHE A 56 -32.15 -59.15 3.98
CA PHE A 56 -31.16 -58.08 3.97
C PHE A 56 -30.61 -57.79 5.39
N SER A 57 -31.46 -57.82 6.39
CA SER A 57 -31.05 -57.63 7.82
C SER A 57 -30.08 -58.76 8.23
N ALA A 58 -30.42 -60.02 7.91
CA ALA A 58 -29.57 -61.17 8.20
C ALA A 58 -28.23 -61.10 7.48
N LEU A 59 -28.25 -60.75 6.19
CA LEU A 59 -27.03 -60.59 5.38
C LEU A 59 -26.11 -59.54 5.95
N PHE A 60 -26.66 -58.38 6.32
CA PHE A 60 -25.88 -57.29 6.90
C PHE A 60 -25.40 -57.57 8.31
N ALA A 61 -26.18 -58.35 9.12
CA ALA A 61 -25.71 -58.79 10.44
C ALA A 61 -24.48 -59.70 10.30
N VAL A 62 -24.51 -60.64 9.35
CA VAL A 62 -23.37 -61.50 9.06
C VAL A 62 -22.16 -60.70 8.59
N GLU A 63 -22.37 -59.71 7.74
CA GLU A 63 -21.31 -58.79 7.32
C GLU A 63 -20.69 -58.05 8.51
N LEU A 64 -21.49 -57.44 9.39
CA LEU A 64 -21.02 -56.73 10.56
C LEU A 64 -20.24 -57.63 11.51
N ILE A 65 -20.73 -58.83 11.75
CA ILE A 65 -20.03 -59.84 12.57
C ILE A 65 -18.70 -60.22 11.90
N ALA A 66 -18.67 -60.40 10.60
CA ALA A 66 -17.44 -60.70 9.86
C ALA A 66 -16.44 -59.53 9.91
N ARG A 67 -16.93 -58.30 9.77
CA ARG A 67 -16.09 -57.09 9.92
C ARG A 67 -15.53 -56.92 11.34
N PHE A 68 -16.21 -57.38 12.34
CA PHE A 68 -15.70 -57.39 13.73
C PHE A 68 -14.34 -58.14 13.79
N PHE A 69 -14.22 -59.25 13.06
CA PHE A 69 -12.98 -60.03 12.99
C PHE A 69 -11.89 -59.41 12.09
N THR A 70 -12.18 -58.36 11.32
CA THR A 70 -11.20 -57.60 10.52
C THR A 70 -10.70 -56.35 11.23
N TYR A 71 -11.34 -55.93 12.31
CA TYR A 71 -11.01 -54.70 13.03
C TYR A 71 -9.81 -54.90 13.98
N GLN A 72 -8.86 -53.99 13.96
CA GLN A 72 -7.58 -54.16 14.67
C GLN A 72 -7.53 -53.44 16.02
N ALA A 73 -8.56 -52.66 16.36
CA ALA A 73 -8.63 -51.86 17.59
C ALA A 73 -9.37 -52.61 18.72
N ARG A 74 -9.67 -51.89 19.83
CA ARG A 74 -10.42 -52.45 20.96
C ARG A 74 -11.88 -52.66 20.62
N VAL A 75 -12.54 -53.63 21.32
CA VAL A 75 -13.95 -53.97 21.12
C VAL A 75 -14.88 -52.72 21.25
N GLY A 76 -14.63 -51.85 22.23
CA GLY A 76 -15.40 -50.63 22.41
C GLY A 76 -15.27 -49.64 21.25
N GLU A 77 -14.11 -49.56 20.62
CA GLU A 77 -13.89 -48.67 19.45
C GLU A 77 -14.65 -49.19 18.24
N TYR A 78 -14.72 -50.52 18.05
CA TYR A 78 -15.53 -51.11 16.98
C TYR A 78 -16.99 -50.74 17.11
N PHE A 79 -17.58 -50.89 18.30
CA PHE A 79 -18.99 -50.53 18.52
C PHE A 79 -19.22 -49.01 18.45
N ALA A 80 -18.27 -48.20 18.88
CA ALA A 80 -18.34 -46.74 18.72
C ALA A 80 -18.35 -46.29 17.25
N ASP A 81 -17.57 -46.99 16.40
CA ASP A 81 -17.49 -46.67 14.96
C ASP A 81 -18.67 -47.20 14.15
N TRP A 82 -19.22 -48.34 14.56
CA TRP A 82 -20.22 -49.09 13.77
C TRP A 82 -21.63 -49.13 14.45
N TRP A 83 -21.89 -48.38 15.46
CA TRP A 83 -23.17 -48.39 16.19
C TRP A 83 -24.38 -48.06 15.30
N MET A 84 -24.25 -47.10 14.39
CA MET A 84 -25.31 -46.74 13.44
C MET A 84 -25.64 -47.90 12.48
N ASP A 85 -24.64 -48.64 12.05
CA ASP A 85 -24.79 -49.79 11.17
C ASP A 85 -25.52 -50.95 11.91
N TRP A 86 -25.19 -51.15 13.18
CA TRP A 86 -25.90 -52.09 14.04
C TRP A 86 -27.37 -51.71 14.21
N VAL A 87 -27.65 -50.46 14.57
CA VAL A 87 -29.02 -49.92 14.72
C VAL A 87 -29.81 -50.08 13.40
N ALA A 88 -29.23 -49.79 12.26
CA ALA A 88 -29.89 -49.94 10.94
C ALA A 88 -30.12 -51.36 10.52
N THR A 89 -29.40 -52.34 11.09
CA THR A 89 -29.46 -53.77 10.71
C THR A 89 -30.50 -54.52 11.51
N ILE A 90 -30.76 -54.10 12.80
CA ILE A 90 -31.74 -54.75 13.67
C ILE A 90 -33.15 -54.57 13.10
N PRO A 91 -33.95 -55.64 12.97
CA PRO A 91 -35.37 -55.57 12.58
C PRO A 91 -36.22 -55.12 13.79
N TRP A 92 -36.27 -53.80 14.05
CA TRP A 92 -36.91 -53.21 15.22
C TRP A 92 -38.39 -53.46 15.30
N ASP A 93 -39.09 -53.61 14.17
CA ASP A 93 -40.52 -53.92 14.10
C ASP A 93 -40.83 -55.34 14.65
N GLU A 94 -40.05 -56.31 14.22
CA GLU A 94 -40.23 -57.70 14.70
C GLU A 94 -39.75 -57.86 16.16
N PHE A 95 -38.63 -57.21 16.50
CA PHE A 95 -38.08 -57.25 17.85
C PHE A 95 -39.03 -56.63 18.88
N LEU A 96 -39.60 -55.45 18.59
CA LEU A 96 -40.52 -54.77 19.49
C LEU A 96 -41.92 -55.37 19.49
N PHE A 97 -42.39 -55.96 18.37
CA PHE A 97 -43.63 -56.76 18.36
C PHE A 97 -43.56 -57.95 19.30
N PHE A 98 -42.40 -58.61 19.34
CA PHE A 98 -42.15 -59.71 20.28
C PHE A 98 -42.12 -59.23 21.74
N MET A 99 -41.59 -58.06 22.02
CA MET A 99 -41.48 -57.46 23.37
C MET A 99 -42.80 -56.83 23.85
N PHE A 100 -43.61 -56.27 22.94
CA PHE A 100 -44.85 -55.54 23.24
C PHE A 100 -46.00 -55.98 22.31
N PRO A 101 -46.65 -57.07 22.58
CA PRO A 101 -47.68 -57.64 21.68
C PRO A 101 -49.01 -56.88 21.66
N GLY A 102 -49.07 -55.61 22.02
CA GLY A 102 -50.25 -54.75 22.00
C GLY A 102 -50.10 -53.41 21.30
N GLY A 103 -49.00 -53.23 20.55
CA GLY A 103 -48.75 -52.00 19.81
C GLY A 103 -49.66 -51.83 18.59
N GLY A 104 -50.22 -50.62 18.36
CA GLY A 104 -51.08 -50.33 17.20
C GLY A 104 -50.30 -50.53 15.88
N ALA A 105 -51.04 -51.01 14.84
CA ALA A 105 -50.46 -51.35 13.54
C ALA A 105 -49.66 -50.20 12.88
N SER A 106 -50.08 -48.96 13.10
CA SER A 106 -49.42 -47.77 12.59
C SER A 106 -48.05 -47.53 13.27
N MET A 107 -47.88 -47.84 14.52
CA MET A 107 -46.63 -47.71 15.27
C MET A 107 -45.59 -48.74 14.79
N LEU A 108 -46.04 -49.96 14.47
CA LEU A 108 -45.16 -50.98 13.92
C LEU A 108 -44.61 -50.64 12.55
N ARG A 109 -45.38 -49.94 11.72
CA ARG A 109 -44.91 -49.47 10.40
C ARG A 109 -43.80 -48.41 10.55
N LEU A 110 -43.88 -47.50 11.55
CA LEU A 110 -42.82 -46.54 11.80
C LEU A 110 -41.51 -47.16 12.28
N LEU A 111 -41.56 -48.28 12.96
CA LEU A 111 -40.38 -49.01 13.41
C LEU A 111 -39.58 -49.64 12.23
N ARG A 112 -40.13 -49.58 11.02
CA ARG A 112 -39.44 -49.93 9.79
C ARG A 112 -38.55 -48.81 9.24
N LEU A 113 -38.77 -47.52 9.67
CA LEU A 113 -38.00 -46.35 9.24
C LEU A 113 -36.50 -46.45 9.55
N PRO A 114 -36.03 -46.95 10.70
CA PRO A 114 -34.59 -47.12 10.92
C PRO A 114 -33.89 -47.96 9.88
N ARG A 115 -34.59 -48.81 9.12
CA ARG A 115 -34.03 -49.60 8.00
C ARG A 115 -33.54 -48.69 6.87
N ILE A 116 -34.09 -47.50 6.67
CA ILE A 116 -33.63 -46.50 5.69
C ILE A 116 -32.24 -45.99 6.05
N PHE A 117 -31.88 -45.95 7.35
CA PHE A 117 -30.54 -45.62 7.80
C PHE A 117 -29.46 -46.58 7.30
N ARG A 118 -29.86 -47.70 6.67
CA ARG A 118 -28.92 -48.57 5.89
C ARG A 118 -28.17 -47.77 4.84
N LEU A 119 -28.71 -46.67 4.30
CA LEU A 119 -28.02 -45.78 3.42
C LEU A 119 -26.78 -45.09 4.07
N LEU A 120 -26.77 -44.89 5.39
CA LEU A 120 -25.60 -44.37 6.09
C LEU A 120 -24.41 -45.32 6.08
N ARG A 121 -24.62 -46.58 5.73
CA ARG A 121 -23.57 -47.59 5.55
C ARG A 121 -22.59 -47.23 4.42
N PHE A 122 -22.93 -46.34 3.49
CA PHE A 122 -21.93 -45.76 2.56
C PHE A 122 -20.75 -45.11 3.29
N ARG A 123 -20.93 -44.69 4.57
CA ARG A 123 -19.82 -44.21 5.41
C ARG A 123 -18.77 -45.30 5.68
N SER A 124 -19.18 -46.54 5.79
CA SER A 124 -18.25 -47.67 6.02
C SER A 124 -17.35 -47.99 4.85
N MET A 125 -17.69 -47.49 3.66
CA MET A 125 -16.94 -47.69 2.41
C MET A 125 -15.86 -46.58 2.18
N LYS A 126 -15.49 -45.81 3.21
CA LYS A 126 -14.55 -44.65 3.11
C LYS A 126 -13.20 -44.97 2.44
N GLY A 127 -12.79 -46.23 2.33
CA GLY A 127 -11.55 -46.65 1.68
C GLY A 127 -11.74 -47.13 0.23
N SER A 128 -12.98 -47.32 -0.22
CA SER A 128 -13.25 -47.88 -1.56
C SER A 128 -13.10 -46.88 -2.71
N GLY A 129 -12.73 -47.36 -3.89
CA GLY A 129 -12.66 -46.53 -5.09
C GLY A 129 -14.00 -45.88 -5.44
N ALA A 130 -15.11 -46.59 -5.21
CA ALA A 130 -16.47 -46.15 -5.48
C ALA A 130 -16.90 -44.99 -4.55
N ALA A 131 -16.59 -45.07 -3.25
CA ALA A 131 -16.88 -43.99 -2.32
C ALA A 131 -16.05 -42.73 -2.61
N ARG A 132 -14.78 -42.89 -3.02
CA ARG A 132 -13.94 -41.79 -3.46
C ARG A 132 -14.48 -41.15 -4.74
N TRP A 133 -14.92 -41.94 -5.71
CA TRP A 133 -15.54 -41.40 -6.91
C TRP A 133 -16.86 -40.66 -6.65
N LEU A 134 -17.72 -41.23 -5.80
CA LEU A 134 -18.99 -40.60 -5.40
C LEU A 134 -18.77 -39.29 -4.64
N SER A 135 -17.84 -39.27 -3.68
CA SER A 135 -17.49 -38.09 -2.91
C SER A 135 -16.85 -37.00 -3.81
N TYR A 136 -16.02 -37.39 -4.77
CA TYR A 136 -15.45 -36.50 -5.78
C TYR A 136 -16.54 -35.88 -6.68
N ARG A 137 -17.48 -36.72 -7.16
CA ARG A 137 -18.62 -36.25 -7.97
C ARG A 137 -19.50 -35.29 -7.19
N PHE A 138 -19.76 -35.60 -5.92
CA PHE A 138 -20.58 -34.77 -5.04
C PHE A 138 -19.88 -33.43 -4.74
N ARG A 139 -18.58 -33.45 -4.43
CA ARG A 139 -17.80 -32.21 -4.29
C ARG A 139 -17.82 -31.37 -5.55
N ARG A 140 -17.60 -31.98 -6.69
CA ARG A 140 -17.63 -31.29 -7.99
C ARG A 140 -19.00 -30.66 -8.31
N LEU A 141 -20.08 -31.28 -7.88
CA LEU A 141 -21.43 -30.70 -8.01
C LEU A 141 -21.60 -29.44 -7.15
N LEU A 142 -20.98 -29.43 -5.96
CA LEU A 142 -21.05 -28.30 -5.01
C LEU A 142 -20.08 -27.18 -5.35
N GLU A 143 -18.93 -27.47 -5.98
CA GLU A 143 -17.88 -26.47 -6.25
C GLU A 143 -18.17 -25.53 -7.43
N VAL A 144 -19.09 -25.84 -8.34
CA VAL A 144 -19.09 -25.18 -9.67
C VAL A 144 -20.01 -23.96 -9.83
N SER A 145 -21.13 -23.84 -9.13
CA SER A 145 -21.96 -22.61 -9.13
C SER A 145 -23.06 -22.65 -8.07
N ILE A 146 -23.47 -21.47 -7.57
CA ILE A 146 -24.59 -21.31 -6.64
C ILE A 146 -25.87 -21.95 -7.20
N LEU A 147 -26.15 -21.71 -8.47
CA LEU A 147 -27.34 -22.22 -9.12
C LEU A 147 -27.41 -23.77 -9.03
N ARG A 148 -26.29 -24.44 -9.22
CA ARG A 148 -26.23 -25.91 -9.07
C ARG A 148 -26.38 -26.37 -7.63
N GLN A 149 -25.79 -25.64 -6.66
CA GLN A 149 -25.96 -25.92 -5.23
C GLN A 149 -27.44 -25.82 -4.83
N VAL A 150 -28.09 -24.72 -5.20
CA VAL A 150 -29.51 -24.49 -4.93
C VAL A 150 -30.40 -25.51 -5.66
N MET A 151 -30.13 -25.80 -6.93
CA MET A 151 -30.84 -26.84 -7.68
C MET A 151 -30.69 -28.22 -7.06
N THR A 152 -29.50 -28.60 -6.61
CA THR A 152 -29.25 -29.87 -5.90
C THR A 152 -30.01 -29.91 -4.60
N MET A 153 -30.01 -28.83 -3.84
CA MET A 153 -30.78 -28.70 -2.58
C MET A 153 -32.29 -28.87 -2.85
N ILE A 154 -32.83 -28.16 -3.84
CA ILE A 154 -34.26 -28.28 -4.23
C ILE A 154 -34.59 -29.71 -4.62
N LEU A 155 -33.74 -30.37 -5.40
CA LEU A 155 -33.96 -31.75 -5.85
C LEU A 155 -33.94 -32.74 -4.67
N VAL A 156 -33.01 -32.56 -3.73
CA VAL A 156 -32.97 -33.36 -2.49
C VAL A 156 -34.22 -33.10 -1.62
N SER A 157 -34.62 -31.84 -1.48
CA SER A 157 -35.82 -31.43 -0.75
C SER A 157 -37.07 -32.04 -1.35
N LEU A 158 -37.23 -32.01 -2.70
CA LEU A 158 -38.35 -32.69 -3.37
C LEU A 158 -38.36 -34.21 -3.16
N GLY A 159 -37.17 -34.82 -3.11
CA GLY A 159 -37.03 -36.23 -2.76
C GLY A 159 -37.53 -36.53 -1.37
N PHE A 160 -37.24 -35.72 -0.38
CA PHE A 160 -37.77 -35.86 0.99
C PHE A 160 -39.26 -35.60 1.01
N VAL A 161 -39.81 -34.58 0.37
CA VAL A 161 -41.23 -34.30 0.26
C VAL A 161 -41.97 -35.54 -0.32
N TRP A 162 -41.45 -36.08 -1.40
CA TRP A 162 -42.03 -37.27 -2.03
C TRP A 162 -41.99 -38.50 -1.09
N LEU A 163 -40.89 -38.73 -0.38
CA LEU A 163 -40.73 -39.82 0.59
C LEU A 163 -41.75 -39.68 1.75
N PHE A 164 -41.85 -38.50 2.33
CA PHE A 164 -42.79 -38.29 3.46
C PHE A 164 -44.24 -38.31 2.99
N THR A 165 -44.54 -37.81 1.81
CA THR A 165 -45.90 -37.99 1.23
C THR A 165 -46.25 -39.46 1.08
N ALA A 166 -45.31 -40.26 0.65
CA ALA A 166 -45.52 -41.73 0.54
C ALA A 166 -45.74 -42.38 1.92
N ILE A 167 -45.00 -41.97 2.93
CA ILE A 167 -45.15 -42.43 4.31
C ILE A 167 -46.52 -42.02 4.87
N LEU A 168 -46.96 -40.78 4.70
CA LEU A 168 -48.27 -40.32 5.15
C LEU A 168 -49.43 -41.03 4.47
N ASN A 169 -49.32 -41.28 3.17
CA ASN A 169 -50.29 -42.09 2.43
C ASN A 169 -50.34 -43.55 2.94
N GLY A 170 -49.20 -44.12 3.24
CA GLY A 170 -49.10 -45.45 3.83
C GLY A 170 -49.71 -45.60 5.24
N LEU A 171 -49.68 -44.47 6.03
CA LEU A 171 -50.33 -44.37 7.33
C LEU A 171 -51.85 -44.11 7.20
N GLY A 172 -52.39 -43.98 5.99
CA GLY A 172 -53.82 -43.76 5.75
C GLY A 172 -54.37 -42.42 6.17
N VAL A 173 -53.49 -41.45 6.42
CA VAL A 173 -53.90 -40.10 6.89
C VAL A 173 -54.34 -39.24 5.71
N LYS A 174 -55.44 -38.53 5.83
CA LYS A 174 -55.89 -37.49 4.90
C LYS A 174 -56.09 -36.18 5.69
N PHE A 175 -55.36 -35.17 5.32
CA PHE A 175 -55.48 -33.84 5.91
C PHE A 175 -56.64 -33.06 5.28
N ALA A 176 -57.34 -32.25 6.08
CA ALA A 176 -58.56 -31.53 5.67
C ALA A 176 -58.30 -30.44 4.59
N HIS A 177 -57.10 -30.00 4.42
CA HIS A 177 -56.74 -28.86 3.55
C HIS A 177 -55.93 -29.25 2.31
N GLY A 178 -56.05 -30.45 1.77
CA GLY A 178 -55.43 -30.81 0.51
C GLY A 178 -54.74 -32.18 0.50
N ASP A 179 -54.01 -32.46 -0.59
CA ASP A 179 -53.25 -33.70 -0.75
C ASP A 179 -52.08 -33.76 0.24
N ASN A 180 -51.71 -34.95 0.70
CA ASN A 180 -50.55 -35.17 1.58
C ASN A 180 -49.24 -34.61 0.96
N LEU A 181 -49.17 -34.52 -0.36
CA LEU A 181 -48.05 -33.86 -1.06
C LEU A 181 -47.95 -32.36 -0.68
N TRP A 182 -49.09 -31.65 -0.77
CA TRP A 182 -49.13 -30.23 -0.46
C TRP A 182 -48.79 -29.95 1.00
N PHE A 183 -49.33 -30.79 1.88
CA PHE A 183 -49.03 -30.72 3.31
C PHE A 183 -47.53 -30.97 3.61
N SER A 184 -46.92 -31.95 2.96
CA SER A 184 -45.48 -32.23 3.10
C SER A 184 -44.61 -31.06 2.61
N ILE A 185 -45.01 -30.38 1.51
CA ILE A 185 -44.31 -29.19 1.00
C ILE A 185 -44.38 -28.06 2.03
N ILE A 186 -45.59 -27.74 2.55
CA ILE A 186 -45.76 -26.68 3.54
C ILE A 186 -44.97 -26.98 4.82
N THR A 187 -45.05 -28.20 5.32
CA THR A 187 -44.34 -28.62 6.52
C THR A 187 -42.83 -28.54 6.37
N MET A 188 -42.31 -28.75 5.17
CA MET A 188 -40.89 -28.64 4.90
C MET A 188 -40.41 -27.17 4.82
N ILE A 189 -41.26 -26.24 4.38
CA ILE A 189 -40.95 -24.81 4.29
C ILE A 189 -41.20 -24.10 5.62
N SER A 190 -42.33 -24.45 6.30
CA SER A 190 -42.74 -23.83 7.56
C SER A 190 -42.99 -24.89 8.61
N SER A 191 -42.52 -24.69 9.83
CA SER A 191 -42.72 -25.58 10.97
C SER A 191 -44.10 -25.42 11.63
N ASP A 192 -44.90 -24.45 11.21
CA ASP A 192 -46.21 -24.15 11.85
C ASP A 192 -47.24 -25.27 11.71
N SER A 193 -47.10 -26.08 10.67
CA SER A 193 -47.97 -27.26 10.42
C SER A 193 -47.86 -28.32 11.51
N VAL A 194 -46.84 -28.30 12.39
CA VAL A 194 -46.70 -29.20 13.53
C VAL A 194 -47.83 -29.00 14.55
N PHE A 195 -48.37 -27.79 14.67
CA PHE A 195 -49.44 -27.44 15.59
C PHE A 195 -50.82 -27.92 15.11
N GLU A 196 -51.02 -28.09 13.78
CA GLU A 196 -52.30 -28.57 13.22
C GLU A 196 -52.57 -30.06 13.41
N VAL A 197 -51.60 -30.77 13.99
CA VAL A 197 -51.60 -32.25 14.08
C VAL A 197 -51.84 -32.75 15.50
N SER A 198 -52.32 -31.88 16.41
CA SER A 198 -52.54 -32.23 17.84
C SER A 198 -53.41 -33.46 18.06
N ASP A 199 -54.41 -33.69 17.20
CA ASP A 199 -55.41 -34.75 17.33
C ASP A 199 -55.10 -36.04 16.57
N GLN A 200 -53.93 -36.11 15.89
CA GLN A 200 -53.53 -37.26 15.09
C GLN A 200 -52.81 -38.33 15.95
N GLU A 201 -52.73 -39.56 15.41
CA GLU A 201 -51.98 -40.64 16.05
C GLU A 201 -50.50 -40.30 16.27
N THR A 202 -49.89 -40.86 17.30
CA THR A 202 -48.49 -40.61 17.69
C THR A 202 -47.52 -40.86 16.54
N ALA A 203 -47.80 -41.84 15.68
CA ALA A 203 -47.00 -42.15 14.51
C ALA A 203 -46.93 -41.00 13.50
N VAL A 204 -48.07 -40.36 13.24
CA VAL A 204 -48.20 -39.20 12.35
C VAL A 204 -47.48 -37.99 12.93
N LYS A 205 -47.64 -37.72 14.25
CA LYS A 205 -46.95 -36.66 14.97
C LYS A 205 -45.42 -36.76 14.84
N ILE A 206 -44.87 -37.96 15.06
CA ILE A 206 -43.42 -38.20 14.93
C ILE A 206 -42.98 -38.00 13.48
N THR A 207 -43.71 -38.47 12.49
CA THR A 207 -43.39 -38.32 11.07
C THR A 207 -43.32 -36.84 10.68
N ILE A 208 -44.29 -36.04 11.07
CA ILE A 208 -44.35 -34.60 10.77
C ILE A 208 -43.26 -33.84 11.51
N LEU A 209 -42.98 -34.18 12.77
CA LEU A 209 -41.89 -33.58 13.53
C LEU A 209 -40.51 -33.80 12.83
N VAL A 210 -40.28 -35.04 12.35
CA VAL A 210 -39.06 -35.38 11.63
C VAL A 210 -38.98 -34.65 10.29
N LEU A 211 -40.11 -34.57 9.54
CA LEU A 211 -40.15 -33.81 8.29
C LEU A 211 -39.87 -32.31 8.52
N SER A 212 -40.50 -31.71 9.54
CA SER A 212 -40.29 -30.33 9.91
C SER A 212 -38.84 -30.06 10.31
N PHE A 213 -38.25 -30.95 11.13
CA PHE A 213 -36.83 -30.85 11.50
C PHE A 213 -35.90 -30.92 10.26
N ILE A 214 -36.14 -31.88 9.35
CA ILE A 214 -35.40 -31.98 8.10
C ILE A 214 -35.58 -30.72 7.26
N GLY A 215 -36.80 -30.18 7.17
CA GLY A 215 -37.10 -28.95 6.46
C GLY A 215 -36.34 -27.74 7.03
N ILE A 216 -36.32 -27.54 8.34
CA ILE A 216 -35.58 -26.50 9.01
C ILE A 216 -34.07 -26.61 8.68
N VAL A 217 -33.50 -27.81 8.77
CA VAL A 217 -32.07 -28.03 8.55
C VAL A 217 -31.70 -27.91 7.07
N LEU A 218 -32.43 -28.56 6.18
CA LEU A 218 -32.10 -28.58 4.74
C LEU A 218 -32.53 -27.30 4.04
N PHE A 219 -33.80 -26.92 4.18
CA PHE A 219 -34.33 -25.79 3.40
C PHE A 219 -33.85 -24.45 3.96
N ASN A 220 -34.09 -24.20 5.25
CA ASN A 220 -33.67 -22.93 5.85
C ASN A 220 -32.17 -22.91 6.18
N GLY A 221 -31.63 -23.96 6.82
CA GLY A 221 -30.26 -23.98 7.29
C GLY A 221 -29.25 -24.00 6.11
N VAL A 222 -29.43 -24.92 5.16
CA VAL A 222 -28.51 -25.03 4.02
C VAL A 222 -28.65 -23.86 3.06
N LEU A 223 -29.89 -23.39 2.80
CA LEU A 223 -30.12 -22.21 1.95
C LEU A 223 -29.45 -20.96 2.53
N ILE A 224 -29.65 -20.69 3.82
CA ILE A 224 -29.02 -19.56 4.50
C ILE A 224 -27.48 -19.71 4.47
N ALA A 225 -26.96 -20.92 4.71
CA ALA A 225 -25.51 -21.17 4.66
C ALA A 225 -24.91 -20.91 3.26
N ILE A 226 -25.62 -21.27 2.18
CA ILE A 226 -25.20 -20.99 0.79
C ILE A 226 -25.20 -19.48 0.54
N ILE A 227 -26.25 -18.76 0.97
CA ILE A 227 -26.35 -17.30 0.77
C ILE A 227 -25.26 -16.57 1.57
N ILE A 228 -25.11 -16.91 2.86
CA ILE A 228 -24.08 -16.31 3.72
C ILE A 228 -22.69 -16.64 3.20
N GLY A 229 -22.43 -17.88 2.78
CA GLY A 229 -21.15 -18.28 2.22
C GLY A 229 -20.77 -17.43 0.98
N LYS A 230 -21.74 -17.18 0.10
CA LYS A 230 -21.52 -16.32 -1.08
C LYS A 230 -21.42 -14.84 -0.75
N LEU A 231 -22.19 -14.38 0.22
CA LEU A 231 -22.05 -13.00 0.70
C LEU A 231 -20.65 -12.78 1.30
N MET A 232 -20.17 -13.72 2.12
CA MET A 232 -18.82 -13.68 2.69
C MET A 232 -17.75 -13.73 1.61
N GLU A 233 -17.86 -14.63 0.62
CA GLU A 233 -16.94 -14.68 -0.52
C GLU A 233 -16.93 -13.35 -1.29
N SER A 234 -18.09 -12.74 -1.51
CA SER A 234 -18.20 -11.43 -2.17
C SER A 234 -17.60 -10.31 -1.32
N LEU A 235 -17.82 -10.34 -0.01
CA LEU A 235 -17.21 -9.39 0.93
C LEU A 235 -15.68 -9.56 1.00
N ASP A 236 -15.20 -10.79 0.96
CA ASP A 236 -13.76 -11.09 0.93
C ASP A 236 -13.11 -10.61 -0.37
N VAL A 237 -13.78 -10.75 -1.52
CA VAL A 237 -13.31 -10.16 -2.79
C VAL A 237 -13.28 -8.65 -2.72
N LEU A 238 -14.30 -8.01 -2.13
CA LEU A 238 -14.31 -6.55 -1.92
C LEU A 238 -13.20 -6.11 -0.95
N LYS A 239 -13.07 -6.78 0.19
CA LYS A 239 -12.02 -6.51 1.19
C LYS A 239 -10.62 -6.81 0.66
N SER A 240 -10.46 -7.82 -0.19
CA SER A 240 -9.17 -8.16 -0.79
C SER A 240 -8.69 -7.15 -1.85
N GLY A 241 -9.50 -6.13 -2.17
CA GLY A 241 -9.13 -5.08 -3.11
C GLY A 241 -8.96 -5.57 -4.56
N ARG A 242 -9.54 -6.70 -4.96
CA ARG A 242 -9.39 -7.28 -6.32
C ARG A 242 -10.44 -6.83 -7.34
N GLY A 243 -11.37 -5.96 -6.94
CA GLY A 243 -12.40 -5.44 -7.83
C GLY A 243 -11.86 -4.49 -8.90
N ASP A 244 -12.58 -4.34 -10.02
CA ASP A 244 -12.26 -3.36 -11.04
C ASP A 244 -12.56 -1.94 -10.57
N VAL A 245 -11.75 -0.98 -11.03
CA VAL A 245 -11.97 0.45 -10.82
C VAL A 245 -12.57 1.03 -12.12
N ARG A 246 -13.60 1.88 -12.00
CA ARG A 246 -14.24 2.53 -13.15
C ARG A 246 -14.20 4.05 -13.08
N GLU A 247 -13.32 4.58 -12.25
CA GLU A 247 -13.15 6.01 -12.05
C GLU A 247 -12.53 6.71 -13.27
N ARG A 248 -12.67 8.03 -13.32
CA ARG A 248 -12.05 8.91 -14.31
C ARG A 248 -11.44 10.11 -13.62
N GLY A 249 -10.29 10.55 -14.13
CA GLY A 249 -9.61 11.71 -13.55
C GLY A 249 -9.06 11.44 -12.15
N HIS A 250 -8.68 10.20 -11.87
CA HIS A 250 -8.09 9.78 -10.61
C HIS A 250 -6.57 9.68 -10.73
N ILE A 251 -5.90 9.71 -9.61
CA ILE A 251 -4.45 9.49 -9.50
C ILE A 251 -4.23 8.03 -9.13
N ILE A 252 -3.27 7.37 -9.77
CA ILE A 252 -2.91 5.98 -9.48
C ILE A 252 -1.52 5.94 -8.86
N LEU A 253 -1.41 5.29 -7.69
CA LEU A 253 -0.14 4.96 -7.04
C LEU A 253 0.13 3.47 -7.24
N LEU A 254 1.10 3.13 -8.10
CA LEU A 254 1.51 1.75 -8.38
C LEU A 254 2.67 1.36 -7.48
N GLY A 255 2.42 0.43 -6.56
CA GLY A 255 3.34 0.02 -5.50
C GLY A 255 2.98 0.66 -4.16
N PHE A 256 3.55 0.09 -3.09
CA PHE A 256 3.32 0.56 -1.73
C PHE A 256 4.64 0.62 -0.96
N ASN A 257 4.96 1.81 -0.48
CA ASN A 257 6.12 2.07 0.37
C ASN A 257 5.78 3.14 1.41
N GLU A 258 6.76 3.53 2.20
CA GLU A 258 6.63 4.49 3.31
C GLU A 258 6.18 5.90 2.83
N CYS A 259 6.39 6.24 1.54
CA CYS A 259 5.97 7.53 1.00
C CYS A 259 4.46 7.62 0.74
N VAL A 260 3.76 6.48 0.55
CA VAL A 260 2.35 6.48 0.11
C VAL A 260 1.41 7.21 1.08
N PRO A 261 1.46 7.00 2.41
CA PRO A 261 0.65 7.77 3.35
C PRO A 261 0.92 9.29 3.24
N HIS A 262 2.18 9.67 3.14
CA HIS A 262 2.57 11.08 3.02
C HIS A 262 2.10 11.71 1.70
N ILE A 263 2.12 10.97 0.57
CA ILE A 263 1.56 11.44 -0.71
C ILE A 263 0.05 11.75 -0.55
N ILE A 264 -0.68 10.92 0.19
CA ILE A 264 -2.11 11.14 0.44
C ILE A 264 -2.33 12.40 1.29
N ASP A 265 -1.51 12.61 2.31
CA ASP A 265 -1.58 13.79 3.17
C ASP A 265 -1.22 15.08 2.40
N GLU A 266 -0.18 15.04 1.55
CA GLU A 266 0.20 16.18 0.68
C GLU A 266 -0.87 16.48 -0.38
N LEU A 267 -1.54 15.45 -0.94
CA LEU A 267 -2.69 15.66 -1.83
C LEU A 267 -3.88 16.28 -1.10
N GLU A 268 -4.11 15.95 0.17
CA GLU A 268 -5.14 16.59 1.01
C GLU A 268 -4.82 18.05 1.21
N SER A 269 -3.59 18.39 1.62
CA SER A 269 -3.13 19.77 1.81
C SER A 269 -3.27 20.57 0.50
N PHE A 270 -2.91 19.99 -0.64
CA PHE A 270 -3.13 20.62 -1.95
C PHE A 270 -4.60 20.90 -2.24
N CYS A 271 -5.50 19.95 -1.95
CA CYS A 271 -6.94 20.16 -2.15
C CYS A 271 -7.48 21.28 -1.28
N VAL A 272 -7.02 21.38 -0.04
CA VAL A 272 -7.43 22.46 0.89
C VAL A 272 -6.95 23.80 0.36
N ASN A 273 -5.68 23.93 -0.01
CA ASN A 273 -5.08 25.16 -0.48
C ASN A 273 -5.71 25.65 -1.80
N GLU A 274 -5.78 24.81 -2.80
CA GLU A 274 -6.34 25.12 -4.12
C GLU A 274 -7.88 25.07 -4.15
N ARG A 275 -8.54 24.87 -3.02
CA ARG A 275 -10.01 24.80 -2.87
C ARG A 275 -10.67 23.78 -3.81
N LYS A 276 -9.98 22.68 -4.11
CA LYS A 276 -10.51 21.56 -4.89
C LYS A 276 -11.43 20.70 -4.04
N ARG A 277 -12.49 20.16 -4.66
CA ARG A 277 -13.54 19.46 -3.89
C ARG A 277 -13.17 18.04 -3.51
N LEU A 278 -12.60 17.29 -4.44
CA LEU A 278 -12.28 15.86 -4.20
C LEU A 278 -11.26 15.35 -5.22
N ILE A 279 -10.23 14.68 -4.74
CA ILE A 279 -9.33 13.85 -5.54
C ILE A 279 -9.57 12.38 -5.20
N ARG A 280 -9.60 11.50 -6.22
CA ARG A 280 -9.64 10.05 -6.04
C ARG A 280 -8.26 9.47 -6.28
N VAL A 281 -7.81 8.66 -5.35
CA VAL A 281 -6.51 7.98 -5.41
C VAL A 281 -6.73 6.48 -5.43
N VAL A 282 -6.19 5.81 -6.43
CA VAL A 282 -6.15 4.34 -6.50
C VAL A 282 -4.77 3.90 -6.06
N ALA A 283 -4.63 3.45 -4.82
CA ALA A 283 -3.40 2.93 -4.28
C ALA A 283 -3.32 1.41 -4.48
N THR A 284 -2.22 0.92 -5.06
CA THR A 284 -2.03 -0.50 -5.32
C THR A 284 -0.93 -1.10 -4.45
N ARG A 285 -1.08 -2.38 -4.11
CA ARG A 285 -0.06 -3.18 -3.41
C ARG A 285 -0.11 -4.63 -3.89
N GLU A 286 1.02 -5.33 -3.83
CA GLU A 286 1.04 -6.74 -4.25
C GLU A 286 0.33 -7.67 -3.25
N ARG A 287 0.43 -7.38 -1.95
CA ARG A 287 -0.15 -8.17 -0.87
C ARG A 287 -1.16 -7.37 -0.05
N PRO A 288 -2.17 -8.02 0.53
CA PRO A 288 -3.07 -7.34 1.45
C PRO A 288 -2.30 -6.84 2.70
N PRO A 289 -2.81 -5.80 3.38
CA PRO A 289 -2.17 -5.27 4.60
C PRO A 289 -2.12 -6.34 5.69
N GLU A 290 -0.95 -6.50 6.31
CA GLU A 290 -0.73 -7.43 7.42
C GLU A 290 -0.96 -6.76 8.78
N THR A 291 -0.78 -5.44 8.87
CA THR A 291 -0.94 -4.64 10.08
C THR A 291 -1.94 -3.51 9.87
N PRO A 292 -2.61 -3.00 10.94
CA PRO A 292 -3.51 -1.85 10.85
C PRO A 292 -2.84 -0.59 10.26
N ASP A 293 -1.57 -0.35 10.56
CA ASP A 293 -0.82 0.82 10.10
C ASP A 293 -0.61 0.85 8.57
N GLN A 294 -0.78 -0.32 7.93
CA GLN A 294 -0.72 -0.42 6.46
C GLN A 294 -2.07 -0.14 5.79
N ILE A 295 -3.12 0.12 6.55
CA ILE A 295 -4.44 0.46 6.01
C ILE A 295 -4.45 1.94 5.67
N LEU A 296 -4.64 2.23 4.39
CA LEU A 296 -4.79 3.59 3.91
C LEU A 296 -6.22 4.08 4.17
N GLU A 297 -6.33 5.15 4.91
CA GLU A 297 -7.60 5.81 5.20
C GLU A 297 -7.84 6.97 4.21
N SER A 298 -9.10 7.18 3.84
CA SER A 298 -9.50 8.35 3.07
C SER A 298 -9.42 9.61 3.93
N ARG A 299 -9.10 10.75 3.30
CA ARG A 299 -9.11 12.07 3.91
C ARG A 299 -10.38 12.82 3.49
N PRO A 300 -10.72 13.95 4.11
CA PRO A 300 -11.92 14.73 3.76
C PRO A 300 -12.03 15.09 2.27
N HIS A 301 -10.91 15.40 1.61
CA HIS A 301 -10.85 15.77 0.20
C HIS A 301 -10.15 14.73 -0.69
N VAL A 302 -9.64 13.63 -0.10
CA VAL A 302 -8.96 12.54 -0.83
C VAL A 302 -9.63 11.20 -0.53
N GLU A 303 -10.36 10.67 -1.53
CA GLU A 303 -10.96 9.34 -1.46
C GLU A 303 -9.93 8.28 -1.89
N VAL A 304 -9.59 7.35 -1.01
CA VAL A 304 -8.58 6.31 -1.26
C VAL A 304 -9.25 4.98 -1.59
N ILE A 305 -8.93 4.44 -2.76
CA ILE A 305 -9.39 3.12 -3.23
C ILE A 305 -8.19 2.18 -3.27
N THR A 306 -8.09 1.27 -2.32
CA THR A 306 -6.99 0.30 -2.29
C THR A 306 -7.26 -0.88 -3.23
N ARG A 307 -6.25 -1.30 -4.01
CA ARG A 307 -6.28 -2.48 -4.88
C ARG A 307 -5.09 -3.39 -4.60
N VAL A 308 -5.35 -4.70 -4.63
CA VAL A 308 -4.34 -5.73 -4.37
C VAL A 308 -4.10 -6.55 -5.63
N GLY A 309 -2.85 -6.68 -6.03
CA GLY A 309 -2.42 -7.44 -7.20
C GLY A 309 -1.15 -6.90 -7.83
N SER A 310 -0.63 -7.62 -8.81
CA SER A 310 0.51 -7.19 -9.62
C SER A 310 0.01 -6.40 -10.83
N PHE A 311 0.38 -5.12 -10.93
CA PHE A 311 -0.10 -4.19 -11.96
C PHE A 311 0.99 -3.85 -13.00
N HIS A 312 1.74 -4.86 -13.44
CA HIS A 312 2.86 -4.70 -14.38
C HIS A 312 2.53 -5.17 -15.82
N ASN A 313 1.25 -5.34 -16.15
CA ASN A 313 0.78 -5.72 -17.48
C ASN A 313 -0.46 -4.92 -17.88
N ALA A 314 -0.74 -4.83 -19.19
CA ALA A 314 -1.81 -4.00 -19.73
C ALA A 314 -3.21 -4.38 -19.19
N ASP A 315 -3.51 -5.68 -19.05
CA ASP A 315 -4.82 -6.15 -18.57
C ASP A 315 -5.06 -5.75 -17.09
N ALA A 316 -4.02 -5.86 -16.25
CA ALA A 316 -4.13 -5.44 -14.85
C ALA A 316 -4.28 -3.92 -14.73
N LEU A 317 -3.55 -3.15 -15.55
CA LEU A 317 -3.66 -1.69 -15.61
C LEU A 317 -5.03 -1.23 -16.14
N GLU A 318 -5.63 -1.98 -17.08
CA GLU A 318 -6.99 -1.72 -17.55
C GLU A 318 -8.02 -1.89 -16.42
N ARG A 319 -7.85 -2.90 -15.56
CA ARG A 319 -8.75 -3.13 -14.40
C ARG A 319 -8.79 -1.97 -13.42
N ILE A 320 -7.73 -1.19 -13.30
CA ILE A 320 -7.69 0.03 -12.47
C ILE A 320 -7.95 1.30 -13.30
N SER A 321 -8.40 1.15 -14.54
CA SER A 321 -8.72 2.25 -15.46
C SER A 321 -7.57 3.23 -15.69
N ALA A 322 -6.33 2.74 -15.81
CA ALA A 322 -5.14 3.58 -15.98
C ALA A 322 -5.22 4.48 -17.22
N HIS A 323 -5.91 4.07 -18.29
CA HIS A 323 -6.15 4.85 -19.49
C HIS A 323 -7.09 6.06 -19.29
N ARG A 324 -7.77 6.15 -18.14
CA ARG A 324 -8.69 7.22 -17.76
C ARG A 324 -8.20 8.06 -16.59
N SER A 325 -7.01 7.76 -16.06
CA SER A 325 -6.40 8.52 -14.97
C SER A 325 -5.84 9.86 -15.45
N ASP A 326 -5.70 10.80 -14.55
CA ASP A 326 -4.97 12.06 -14.77
C ASP A 326 -3.47 11.88 -14.55
N ALA A 327 -3.10 11.03 -13.58
CA ALA A 327 -1.71 10.71 -13.32
C ALA A 327 -1.51 9.26 -12.85
N VAL A 328 -0.31 8.73 -13.10
CA VAL A 328 0.15 7.42 -12.63
C VAL A 328 1.54 7.58 -12.03
N VAL A 329 1.67 7.33 -10.74
CA VAL A 329 2.94 7.33 -10.03
C VAL A 329 3.40 5.90 -9.87
N VAL A 330 4.52 5.53 -10.46
CA VAL A 330 5.09 4.18 -10.36
C VAL A 330 6.16 4.20 -9.27
N LEU A 331 5.79 3.64 -8.12
CA LEU A 331 6.64 3.52 -6.94
C LEU A 331 7.30 2.14 -6.92
N GLY A 332 8.50 2.04 -6.34
CA GLY A 332 9.05 0.75 -5.93
C GLY A 332 8.31 0.20 -4.71
N GLU A 333 8.37 -1.11 -4.50
CA GLU A 333 7.75 -1.74 -3.32
C GLU A 333 8.41 -1.36 -1.99
N ARG A 334 9.61 -0.80 -2.04
CA ARG A 334 10.34 -0.28 -0.88
C ARG A 334 10.98 1.05 -1.23
N ALA A 335 10.89 2.00 -0.33
CA ALA A 335 11.67 3.24 -0.40
C ALA A 335 13.15 3.01 -0.07
N SER A 336 13.52 1.80 0.37
CA SER A 336 14.89 1.43 0.69
C SER A 336 15.73 1.35 -0.59
N ASN A 337 16.68 2.24 -0.66
CA ASN A 337 17.54 2.50 -1.81
C ASN A 337 18.79 1.63 -1.72
N THR A 338 18.65 0.33 -1.73
CA THR A 338 19.79 -0.60 -1.82
C THR A 338 20.02 -1.03 -3.25
N LYS A 339 21.23 -1.49 -3.59
CA LYS A 339 21.55 -2.00 -4.92
C LYS A 339 20.69 -3.16 -5.39
N LEU A 340 20.21 -3.97 -4.46
CA LEU A 340 19.29 -5.05 -4.79
C LEU A 340 17.92 -4.49 -5.19
N SER A 341 17.44 -3.45 -4.48
CA SER A 341 16.20 -2.74 -4.86
C SER A 341 16.36 -1.98 -6.16
N GLU A 342 17.50 -1.34 -6.44
CA GLU A 342 17.80 -0.73 -7.74
C GLU A 342 17.77 -1.73 -8.89
N ARG A 343 18.48 -2.85 -8.76
CA ARG A 343 18.53 -3.89 -9.80
C ARG A 343 17.17 -4.51 -10.10
N LEU A 344 16.27 -4.55 -9.12
CA LEU A 344 14.94 -5.13 -9.26
C LEU A 344 13.88 -4.08 -9.59
N ASN A 345 14.03 -2.85 -9.11
CA ASN A 345 13.02 -1.79 -9.25
C ASN A 345 12.97 -1.25 -10.69
N ASP A 346 14.08 -0.77 -11.25
CA ASP A 346 14.10 -0.13 -12.57
C ASP A 346 13.59 -1.02 -13.70
N PRO A 347 13.93 -2.33 -13.78
CA PRO A 347 13.31 -3.25 -14.74
C PRO A 347 11.79 -3.39 -14.57
N VAL A 348 11.28 -3.41 -13.32
CA VAL A 348 9.84 -3.50 -13.04
C VAL A 348 9.15 -2.20 -13.45
N VAL A 349 9.72 -1.05 -13.11
CA VAL A 349 9.21 0.27 -13.51
C VAL A 349 9.20 0.40 -15.04
N THR A 350 10.27 -0.01 -15.71
CA THR A 350 10.36 -0.02 -17.18
C THR A 350 9.27 -0.89 -17.81
N ARG A 351 9.10 -2.11 -17.30
CA ARG A 351 8.05 -3.02 -17.77
C ARG A 351 6.66 -2.41 -17.58
N THR A 352 6.42 -1.78 -16.45
CA THR A 352 5.15 -1.11 -16.14
C THR A 352 4.89 0.06 -17.08
N LEU A 353 5.91 0.86 -17.37
CA LEU A 353 5.82 1.96 -18.34
C LEU A 353 5.47 1.45 -19.75
N VAL A 354 6.15 0.40 -20.23
CA VAL A 354 5.85 -0.21 -21.53
C VAL A 354 4.41 -0.75 -21.57
N ALA A 355 3.94 -1.38 -20.50
CA ALA A 355 2.56 -1.86 -20.40
C ALA A 355 1.54 -0.72 -20.41
N LEU A 356 1.82 0.39 -19.70
CA LEU A 356 0.99 1.60 -19.71
C LEU A 356 0.88 2.19 -21.12
N GLU A 357 2.00 2.40 -21.80
CA GLU A 357 2.01 2.95 -23.17
C GLU A 357 1.29 2.03 -24.16
N THR A 358 1.44 0.70 -24.01
CA THR A 358 0.70 -0.28 -24.82
C THR A 358 -0.81 -0.19 -24.58
N LEU A 359 -1.23 -0.03 -23.32
CA LEU A 359 -2.63 0.17 -22.96
C LEU A 359 -3.18 1.48 -23.56
N LEU A 360 -2.44 2.59 -23.40
CA LEU A 360 -2.80 3.89 -23.94
C LEU A 360 -2.93 3.86 -25.47
N ASP A 361 -2.07 3.08 -26.15
CA ASP A 361 -2.17 2.87 -27.60
C ASP A 361 -3.45 2.14 -27.99
N SER A 362 -3.79 1.08 -27.28
CA SER A 362 -4.97 0.27 -27.56
C SER A 362 -6.31 1.01 -27.36
N LYS A 363 -6.34 2.05 -26.51
CA LYS A 363 -7.56 2.79 -26.07
C LYS A 363 -7.64 4.20 -26.64
N GLN A 364 -7.32 4.41 -27.92
CA GLN A 364 -7.21 5.73 -28.56
C GLN A 364 -8.44 6.65 -28.43
N GLY A 365 -9.65 6.13 -28.30
CA GLY A 365 -10.89 6.93 -28.22
C GLY A 365 -11.34 7.30 -26.80
N GLU A 366 -10.82 6.64 -25.77
CA GLU A 366 -11.28 6.79 -24.38
C GLU A 366 -10.20 7.31 -23.42
N ARG A 367 -9.00 7.52 -23.90
CA ARG A 367 -7.85 7.89 -23.09
C ARG A 367 -7.84 9.36 -22.69
N ARG A 368 -7.28 9.64 -21.53
CA ARG A 368 -6.64 10.91 -21.20
C ARG A 368 -5.15 10.82 -21.52
N SER A 369 -4.43 11.94 -21.50
CA SER A 369 -2.96 11.97 -21.58
C SER A 369 -2.41 12.07 -20.15
N PRO A 370 -2.21 10.95 -19.45
CA PRO A 370 -1.81 10.99 -18.05
C PRO A 370 -0.38 11.49 -17.89
N VAL A 371 -0.10 12.11 -16.75
CA VAL A 371 1.26 12.30 -16.26
C VAL A 371 1.74 10.97 -15.68
N ILE A 372 2.90 10.48 -16.11
CA ILE A 372 3.49 9.25 -15.58
C ILE A 372 4.78 9.63 -14.84
N VAL A 373 4.75 9.57 -13.53
CA VAL A 373 5.91 9.80 -12.66
C VAL A 373 6.54 8.45 -12.32
N LEU A 374 7.81 8.29 -12.63
CA LEU A 374 8.54 7.03 -12.53
C LEU A 374 9.63 7.17 -11.48
N ASN A 375 9.55 6.41 -10.40
CA ASN A 375 10.64 6.28 -9.45
C ASN A 375 11.76 5.44 -10.08
N TYR A 376 12.77 6.11 -10.62
CA TYR A 376 13.85 5.54 -11.40
C TYR A 376 15.20 5.84 -10.75
N LEU A 377 15.91 4.80 -10.33
CA LEU A 377 17.14 4.97 -9.57
C LEU A 377 18.37 5.23 -10.46
N ASP A 378 18.41 4.62 -11.65
CA ASP A 378 19.47 4.84 -12.64
C ASP A 378 18.96 5.66 -13.84
N LEU A 379 19.07 6.98 -13.75
CA LEU A 379 18.62 7.88 -14.81
C LEU A 379 19.38 7.69 -16.14
N SER A 380 20.57 7.10 -16.15
CA SER A 380 21.31 6.82 -17.38
C SER A 380 20.54 5.86 -18.30
N ARG A 381 19.76 4.96 -17.72
CA ARG A 381 18.91 4.01 -18.47
C ARG A 381 17.64 4.65 -19.01
N SER A 382 17.18 5.76 -18.44
CA SER A 382 15.94 6.43 -18.85
C SER A 382 15.97 6.85 -20.32
N TYR A 383 17.14 7.25 -20.83
CA TYR A 383 17.33 7.61 -22.24
C TYR A 383 16.98 6.45 -23.17
N HIS A 384 17.48 5.24 -22.91
CA HIS A 384 17.20 4.06 -23.74
C HIS A 384 15.72 3.68 -23.72
N VAL A 385 15.07 3.83 -22.56
CA VAL A 385 13.62 3.57 -22.41
C VAL A 385 12.83 4.60 -23.22
N THR A 386 13.19 5.87 -23.15
CA THR A 386 12.54 6.95 -23.90
C THR A 386 12.68 6.76 -25.40
N GLU A 387 13.87 6.40 -25.91
CA GLU A 387 14.09 6.10 -27.32
C GLU A 387 13.29 4.86 -27.78
N PHE A 388 13.23 3.82 -26.94
CA PHE A 388 12.41 2.64 -27.22
C PHE A 388 10.92 2.99 -27.34
N LEU A 389 10.43 3.92 -26.52
CA LEU A 389 9.02 4.34 -26.53
C LEU A 389 8.69 5.40 -27.58
N ARG A 390 9.69 5.99 -28.25
CA ARG A 390 9.50 7.01 -29.27
C ARG A 390 8.48 6.65 -30.37
N PRO A 391 8.41 5.40 -30.89
CA PRO A 391 7.42 5.01 -31.88
C PRO A 391 5.97 5.07 -31.39
N PHE A 392 5.72 4.97 -30.08
CA PHE A 392 4.38 5.08 -29.50
C PHE A 392 3.83 6.52 -29.50
N GLY A 393 4.68 7.51 -29.78
CA GLY A 393 4.32 8.93 -29.80
C GLY A 393 4.15 9.55 -28.40
N ASN A 394 3.84 10.85 -28.36
CA ASN A 394 3.64 11.59 -27.10
C ASN A 394 2.21 11.37 -26.56
N ARG A 395 1.99 10.23 -25.90
CA ARG A 395 0.68 9.85 -25.36
C ARG A 395 0.54 10.12 -23.86
N SER A 396 1.66 10.36 -23.20
CA SER A 396 1.77 10.69 -21.79
C SER A 396 2.92 11.65 -21.56
N THR A 397 2.84 12.47 -20.52
CA THR A 397 3.99 13.23 -20.01
C THR A 397 4.75 12.31 -19.06
N LYS A 398 6.05 12.11 -19.30
CA LYS A 398 6.90 11.21 -18.52
C LYS A 398 7.87 12.01 -17.67
N VAL A 399 7.86 11.75 -16.37
CA VAL A 399 8.80 12.31 -15.40
C VAL A 399 9.62 11.18 -14.81
N PHE A 400 10.94 11.20 -15.03
CA PHE A 400 11.86 10.26 -14.42
C PHE A 400 12.44 10.86 -13.15
N PHE A 401 11.98 10.39 -12.01
CA PHE A 401 12.34 10.90 -10.70
C PHE A 401 13.32 9.97 -9.99
N ASN A 402 14.46 10.51 -9.58
CA ASN A 402 15.43 9.79 -8.75
C ASN A 402 15.39 10.32 -7.30
N PRO A 403 14.77 9.60 -6.36
CA PRO A 403 14.64 10.05 -4.97
C PRO A 403 16.01 10.16 -4.26
N VAL A 404 16.95 9.31 -4.61
CA VAL A 404 18.30 9.29 -4.02
C VAL A 404 19.07 10.57 -4.40
N PHE A 405 18.98 10.95 -5.67
CA PHE A 405 19.57 12.19 -6.18
C PHE A 405 18.99 13.41 -5.45
N PHE A 406 17.67 13.56 -5.44
CA PHE A 406 17.04 14.73 -4.84
C PHE A 406 17.31 14.83 -3.34
N THR A 407 17.19 13.74 -2.58
CA THR A 407 17.47 13.77 -1.14
C THR A 407 18.96 13.97 -0.84
N GLY A 408 19.86 13.37 -1.64
CA GLY A 408 21.30 13.59 -1.49
C GLY A 408 21.71 15.03 -1.76
N LYS A 409 21.17 15.66 -2.83
CA LYS A 409 21.41 17.06 -3.15
C LYS A 409 20.80 18.01 -2.15
N LEU A 410 19.62 17.70 -1.57
CA LEU A 410 19.04 18.48 -0.48
C LEU A 410 19.94 18.47 0.75
N ILE A 411 20.45 17.31 1.16
CA ILE A 411 21.40 17.21 2.29
C ILE A 411 22.66 18.05 1.98
N ALA A 412 23.17 17.97 0.74
CA ALA A 412 24.30 18.77 0.32
C ALA A 412 23.99 20.29 0.36
N ALA A 413 22.81 20.73 -0.07
CA ALA A 413 22.37 22.12 0.04
C ALA A 413 22.31 22.60 1.49
N MET A 414 21.87 21.72 2.43
CA MET A 414 21.89 22.03 3.87
C MET A 414 23.30 22.14 4.45
N CYS A 415 24.28 21.44 3.86
CA CYS A 415 25.68 21.66 4.23
C CYS A 415 26.19 23.05 3.86
N VAL A 416 25.64 23.66 2.82
CA VAL A 416 26.04 24.99 2.33
C VAL A 416 25.19 26.09 2.99
N ASN A 417 23.89 25.95 2.97
CA ASN A 417 22.92 26.93 3.46
C ASN A 417 22.24 26.44 4.76
N PRO A 418 22.38 27.18 5.88
CA PRO A 418 21.77 26.81 7.15
C PRO A 418 20.26 26.69 7.13
N TYR A 419 19.62 27.40 6.28
CA TYR A 419 18.15 27.51 6.23
C TYR A 419 17.54 26.71 5.08
N ALA A 420 18.36 25.90 4.39
CA ALA A 420 17.90 25.11 3.24
C ALA A 420 16.74 24.18 3.60
N GLU A 421 16.77 23.54 4.78
CA GLU A 421 15.67 22.71 5.27
C GLU A 421 14.34 23.47 5.26
N ASP A 422 14.29 24.60 5.95
CA ASP A 422 13.06 25.39 6.12
C ASP A 422 12.61 25.99 4.77
N ILE A 423 13.55 26.47 3.94
CA ILE A 423 13.25 27.05 2.63
C ILE A 423 12.68 25.98 1.67
N TYR A 424 13.32 24.82 1.56
CA TYR A 424 12.82 23.76 0.66
C TYR A 424 11.54 23.13 1.19
N ASN A 425 11.37 23.02 2.51
CA ASN A 425 10.10 22.59 3.09
C ASN A 425 8.96 23.55 2.71
N GLU A 426 9.17 24.86 2.81
CA GLU A 426 8.19 25.88 2.40
C GLU A 426 7.86 25.78 0.89
N LEU A 427 8.89 25.62 0.03
CA LEU A 427 8.72 25.52 -1.42
C LEU A 427 8.06 24.21 -1.90
N LEU A 428 8.12 23.16 -1.09
CA LEU A 428 7.58 21.83 -1.42
C LEU A 428 6.24 21.53 -0.74
N THR A 429 5.81 22.38 0.20
CA THR A 429 4.54 22.18 0.92
C THR A 429 3.44 22.98 0.26
N PRO A 430 2.31 22.39 -0.11
CA PRO A 430 1.20 23.10 -0.76
C PRO A 430 0.58 24.23 0.08
N GLU A 431 0.79 24.22 1.39
CA GLU A 431 0.34 25.29 2.31
C GLU A 431 1.23 26.52 2.31
N GLY A 432 2.42 26.42 1.70
CA GLY A 432 3.43 27.48 1.61
C GLY A 432 3.42 28.21 0.27
N ASN A 433 4.57 28.86 -0.01
CA ASN A 433 4.79 29.48 -1.30
C ASN A 433 5.38 28.48 -2.29
N GLU A 434 4.69 28.23 -3.40
CA GLU A 434 5.12 27.33 -4.46
C GLU A 434 5.33 28.08 -5.78
N PHE A 435 6.02 27.43 -6.72
CA PHE A 435 6.17 27.96 -8.06
C PHE A 435 4.91 27.74 -8.87
N HIS A 436 4.51 28.76 -9.64
CA HIS A 436 3.38 28.70 -10.57
C HIS A 436 3.80 29.18 -11.94
N ILE A 437 3.21 28.61 -12.99
CA ILE A 437 3.44 29.03 -14.38
C ILE A 437 2.23 29.85 -14.85
N VAL A 438 2.46 31.11 -15.22
CA VAL A 438 1.42 32.07 -15.55
C VAL A 438 1.61 32.58 -16.97
N ARG A 439 0.52 32.62 -17.74
CA ARG A 439 0.49 33.27 -19.06
C ARG A 439 0.27 34.76 -18.91
N LEU A 440 1.15 35.54 -19.53
CA LEU A 440 0.99 36.99 -19.57
C LEU A 440 -0.15 37.39 -20.51
N PRO A 441 -0.94 38.42 -20.14
CA PRO A 441 -1.85 39.09 -21.07
C PRO A 441 -1.12 39.63 -22.31
N HIS A 442 -1.83 39.79 -23.43
CA HIS A 442 -1.20 40.12 -24.74
C HIS A 442 -0.46 41.45 -24.74
N ASP A 443 -0.92 42.43 -23.95
CA ASP A 443 -0.35 43.77 -23.87
C ASP A 443 0.64 43.96 -22.73
N SER A 444 1.18 42.85 -22.19
CA SER A 444 2.12 42.91 -21.06
C SER A 444 3.50 43.39 -21.49
N PRO A 445 4.25 44.04 -20.58
CA PRO A 445 5.67 44.34 -20.77
C PRO A 445 6.44 43.06 -21.11
N ARG A 446 7.45 43.16 -21.97
CA ARG A 446 8.26 42.02 -22.40
C ARG A 446 9.68 42.05 -21.86
N VAL A 447 10.11 43.15 -21.29
CA VAL A 447 11.43 43.28 -20.68
C VAL A 447 11.36 42.73 -19.26
N TRP A 448 12.28 41.85 -18.89
CA TRP A 448 12.25 41.15 -17.60
C TRP A 448 12.13 42.09 -16.38
N ARG A 449 12.93 43.15 -16.35
CA ARG A 449 12.89 44.12 -15.24
C ARG A 449 11.52 44.70 -14.98
N ASP A 450 10.72 44.92 -16.03
CA ASP A 450 9.39 45.54 -15.93
C ASP A 450 8.36 44.58 -15.35
N LEU A 451 8.66 43.25 -15.32
CA LEU A 451 7.80 42.25 -14.73
C LEU A 451 8.00 42.03 -13.25
N LEU A 452 9.16 42.45 -12.68
CA LEU A 452 9.50 42.12 -11.29
C LEU A 452 8.46 42.65 -10.28
N ASN A 453 7.88 43.84 -10.53
CA ASN A 453 6.83 44.40 -9.70
C ASN A 453 5.42 44.33 -10.29
N ALA A 454 5.25 43.80 -11.51
CA ALA A 454 3.96 43.69 -12.16
C ALA A 454 3.04 42.62 -11.51
N PHE A 455 3.57 41.78 -10.65
CA PHE A 455 2.82 40.81 -9.86
C PHE A 455 2.66 41.24 -8.42
N PRO A 456 1.51 41.83 -8.02
CA PRO A 456 1.37 42.47 -6.70
C PRO A 456 1.52 41.52 -5.51
N LYS A 457 1.23 40.22 -5.71
CA LYS A 457 1.26 39.19 -4.66
C LYS A 457 2.25 38.06 -4.91
N SER A 458 3.06 38.15 -5.97
CA SER A 458 3.98 37.07 -6.34
C SER A 458 5.34 37.62 -6.72
N VAL A 459 6.36 36.76 -6.70
CA VAL A 459 7.73 37.08 -7.12
C VAL A 459 8.05 36.39 -8.43
N PRO A 460 8.23 37.09 -9.55
CA PRO A 460 8.70 36.50 -10.79
C PRO A 460 10.13 35.97 -10.62
N THR A 461 10.35 34.71 -11.02
CA THR A 461 11.65 34.02 -10.83
C THR A 461 12.27 33.58 -12.15
N GLY A 462 11.49 33.50 -13.21
CA GLY A 462 11.94 33.05 -14.53
C GLY A 462 10.83 32.95 -15.54
N TYR A 463 11.11 32.32 -16.67
CA TYR A 463 10.10 32.03 -17.68
C TYR A 463 10.33 30.70 -18.36
N ARG A 464 9.27 30.15 -18.98
CA ARG A 464 9.31 28.98 -19.84
C ARG A 464 9.07 29.41 -21.28
N ASP A 465 9.94 29.00 -22.21
CA ASP A 465 9.81 29.31 -23.63
C ASP A 465 8.81 28.36 -24.34
N ALA A 466 8.49 28.63 -25.62
CA ALA A 466 7.62 27.79 -26.42
C ALA A 466 8.12 26.36 -26.63
N ALA A 467 9.39 26.09 -26.46
CA ALA A 467 10.00 24.76 -26.53
C ALA A 467 9.92 24.02 -25.19
N GLY A 468 9.36 24.67 -24.15
CA GLY A 468 9.23 24.11 -22.79
C GLY A 468 10.50 24.29 -21.94
N ARG A 469 11.55 24.97 -22.41
CA ARG A 469 12.79 25.16 -21.66
C ARG A 469 12.61 26.22 -20.60
N LEU A 470 13.06 25.93 -19.39
CA LEU A 470 13.02 26.85 -18.26
C LEU A 470 14.24 27.78 -18.31
N ARG A 471 14.01 29.06 -18.07
CA ARG A 471 15.05 30.07 -17.91
C ARG A 471 14.82 30.81 -16.61
N MET A 472 15.59 30.45 -15.61
CA MET A 472 15.53 31.05 -14.30
C MET A 472 16.48 32.25 -14.22
N VAL A 473 16.11 33.23 -13.40
CA VAL A 473 16.88 34.46 -13.16
C VAL A 473 17.36 35.10 -14.49
N PRO A 474 16.43 35.54 -15.38
CA PRO A 474 16.80 36.23 -16.63
C PRO A 474 17.56 37.50 -16.36
N GLN A 475 18.32 37.97 -17.37
CA GLN A 475 18.99 39.27 -17.25
C GLN A 475 17.97 40.43 -17.25
N PRO A 476 18.20 41.52 -16.55
CA PRO A 476 17.24 42.60 -16.44
C PRO A 476 16.71 43.16 -17.75
N ASP A 477 17.59 43.24 -18.76
CA ASP A 477 17.30 43.75 -20.09
C ASP A 477 16.86 42.66 -21.08
N GLU A 478 16.66 41.44 -20.61
CA GLU A 478 16.26 40.31 -21.45
C GLU A 478 14.79 40.47 -21.88
N GLU A 479 14.56 40.37 -23.22
CA GLU A 479 13.22 40.37 -23.79
C GLU A 479 12.61 38.97 -23.79
N LEU A 480 11.43 38.82 -23.24
CA LEU A 480 10.71 37.57 -23.23
C LEU A 480 10.07 37.28 -24.60
N PRO A 481 10.15 36.02 -25.12
CA PRO A 481 9.43 35.60 -26.29
C PRO A 481 7.91 35.83 -26.15
N GLU A 482 7.21 36.05 -27.30
CA GLU A 482 5.76 36.31 -27.26
C GLU A 482 4.94 35.20 -26.59
N SER A 483 5.41 33.94 -26.73
CA SER A 483 4.77 32.76 -26.16
C SER A 483 5.32 32.35 -24.78
N ALA A 484 6.16 33.20 -24.16
CA ALA A 484 6.75 32.88 -22.86
C ALA A 484 5.66 32.86 -21.77
N GLU A 485 5.78 31.89 -20.88
CA GLU A 485 5.00 31.80 -19.65
C GLU A 485 5.92 32.13 -18.48
N VAL A 486 5.49 33.03 -17.60
CA VAL A 486 6.31 33.48 -16.46
C VAL A 486 6.19 32.50 -15.31
N ILE A 487 7.31 32.19 -14.68
CA ILE A 487 7.37 31.39 -13.45
C ILE A 487 7.39 32.37 -12.28
N VAL A 488 6.40 32.25 -11.40
CA VAL A 488 6.26 33.10 -10.23
C VAL A 488 6.22 32.25 -8.95
N LEU A 489 6.75 32.78 -7.86
CA LEU A 489 6.61 32.23 -6.52
C LEU A 489 5.39 32.87 -5.89
N SER A 490 4.41 32.09 -5.42
CA SER A 490 3.13 32.56 -4.88
C SER A 490 2.54 31.58 -3.88
N GLU A 491 1.62 32.03 -3.04
CA GLU A 491 0.91 31.22 -2.04
C GLU A 491 -0.12 30.27 -2.70
N ASP A 492 -0.83 30.76 -3.72
CA ASP A 492 -1.81 29.95 -4.47
C ASP A 492 -1.86 30.35 -5.96
N SER A 493 -2.56 29.56 -6.75
CA SER A 493 -2.74 29.78 -8.20
C SER A 493 -3.54 31.05 -8.54
N TYR A 494 -4.44 31.47 -7.64
CA TYR A 494 -5.20 32.71 -7.82
C TYR A 494 -4.32 33.93 -7.65
N ASP A 495 -3.55 34.00 -6.58
CA ASP A 495 -2.61 35.10 -6.30
C ASP A 495 -1.50 35.15 -7.36
N ALA A 496 -1.04 33.99 -7.85
CA ALA A 496 -0.11 33.89 -8.96
C ALA A 496 -0.66 34.51 -10.26
N SER A 497 -1.95 34.44 -10.52
CA SER A 497 -2.60 34.96 -11.71
C SER A 497 -2.86 36.49 -11.69
N LEU A 498 -2.66 37.13 -10.53
CA LEU A 498 -2.85 38.57 -10.38
C LEU A 498 -1.71 39.32 -11.05
N PHE A 499 -2.01 40.05 -12.09
CA PHE A 499 -1.07 40.83 -12.90
C PHE A 499 -1.56 42.26 -13.06
N ASP A 500 -0.74 43.26 -12.71
CA ASP A 500 -1.03 44.69 -12.86
C ASP A 500 0.13 45.42 -13.52
N PRO A 501 0.04 45.65 -14.85
CA PRO A 501 1.12 46.37 -15.58
C PRO A 501 1.31 47.81 -15.12
N ALA A 502 0.33 48.45 -14.44
CA ALA A 502 0.49 49.80 -13.93
C ALA A 502 1.47 49.85 -12.76
N HIS A 503 1.65 48.76 -12.01
CA HIS A 503 2.68 48.67 -10.96
C HIS A 503 4.11 48.64 -11.57
N SER A 504 4.29 48.19 -12.80
CA SER A 504 5.59 48.20 -13.48
C SER A 504 5.99 49.59 -13.98
N ALA A 505 5.00 50.48 -14.21
CA ALA A 505 5.21 51.84 -14.70
C ALA A 505 5.22 52.93 -13.61
N GLY A 506 4.94 52.54 -12.35
CA GLY A 506 4.84 53.47 -11.24
C GLY A 506 6.19 53.95 -10.74
N GLU A 507 6.53 55.18 -11.14
CA GLU A 507 7.54 56.04 -10.52
C GLU A 507 8.86 55.32 -10.18
N LEU A 508 9.63 54.96 -11.19
CA LEU A 508 11.09 54.88 -11.08
C LEU A 508 11.55 56.26 -10.59
N SER A 509 11.43 56.49 -9.30
CA SER A 509 12.07 57.63 -8.69
C SER A 509 13.58 57.43 -8.92
N ASP A 510 14.22 58.44 -9.44
CA ASP A 510 15.68 58.58 -9.64
C ASP A 510 16.46 58.46 -8.30
N SER A 511 15.81 58.14 -7.22
CA SER A 511 16.35 57.87 -5.90
C SER A 511 16.73 56.40 -5.81
N GLY A 512 17.99 56.14 -6.17
CA GLY A 512 18.79 54.94 -5.94
C GLY A 512 18.16 53.77 -5.21
N ALA A 513 17.28 53.00 -5.88
CA ALA A 513 16.82 51.71 -5.33
C ALA A 513 18.05 50.87 -4.97
N PRO A 514 18.10 50.30 -3.75
CA PRO A 514 19.27 49.54 -3.33
C PRO A 514 19.45 48.31 -4.25
N SER A 515 20.56 48.25 -4.93
CA SER A 515 20.91 47.07 -5.70
C SER A 515 21.42 46.00 -4.73
N PRO A 516 20.64 44.92 -4.48
CA PRO A 516 21.07 43.91 -3.54
C PRO A 516 22.29 43.17 -4.12
N ARG A 517 23.30 42.98 -3.28
CA ARG A 517 24.52 42.25 -3.63
C ARG A 517 24.41 40.80 -3.17
N CYS A 518 24.58 39.88 -4.07
CA CYS A 518 24.72 38.44 -3.76
C CYS A 518 26.19 38.04 -4.01
N PRO A 519 27.08 38.24 -3.01
CA PRO A 519 28.48 37.91 -3.20
C PRO A 519 28.67 36.40 -3.41
N ASP A 520 29.53 36.05 -4.34
CA ASP A 520 29.88 34.66 -4.64
C ASP A 520 31.03 34.24 -3.71
N VAL A 521 30.68 33.86 -2.47
CA VAL A 521 31.64 33.27 -1.54
C VAL A 521 31.40 31.78 -1.53
N PRO A 522 32.31 30.97 -2.05
CA PRO A 522 32.18 29.52 -1.99
C PRO A 522 32.18 29.10 -0.51
N PRO A 523 31.36 28.11 -0.11
CA PRO A 523 31.42 27.58 1.23
C PRO A 523 32.79 26.95 1.48
N THR A 524 33.45 27.38 2.56
CA THR A 524 34.71 26.81 3.00
C THR A 524 34.48 26.01 4.27
N GLY A 525 35.37 25.03 4.54
CA GLY A 525 35.34 24.27 5.79
C GLY A 525 35.42 22.75 5.56
N SER A 526 35.24 22.02 6.63
CA SER A 526 35.37 20.56 6.67
C SER A 526 34.02 19.91 7.00
N LEU A 527 33.74 18.84 6.30
CA LEU A 527 32.52 18.04 6.41
C LEU A 527 32.88 16.62 6.84
N LEU A 528 32.25 16.12 7.91
CA LEU A 528 32.27 14.71 8.28
C LEU A 528 30.92 14.09 7.93
N ILE A 529 30.93 12.98 7.16
CA ILE A 529 29.74 12.20 6.87
C ILE A 529 29.82 10.88 7.65
N VAL A 530 28.83 10.61 8.49
CA VAL A 530 28.71 9.40 9.30
C VAL A 530 27.68 8.47 8.71
N GLY A 531 28.08 7.26 8.38
CA GLY A 531 27.24 6.26 7.70
C GLY A 531 27.38 6.31 6.18
N VAL A 532 27.06 5.18 5.55
CA VAL A 532 27.16 4.95 4.12
C VAL A 532 25.83 4.47 3.57
N ASN A 533 25.26 5.23 2.64
CA ASN A 533 24.05 4.85 1.90
C ASN A 533 24.05 5.43 0.47
N PRO A 534 23.12 5.07 -0.41
CA PRO A 534 23.12 5.50 -1.81
C PRO A 534 23.16 7.02 -2.07
N ARG A 535 22.83 7.87 -1.09
CA ARG A 535 22.88 9.34 -1.21
C ARG A 535 24.29 9.90 -1.10
N LEU A 536 25.18 9.14 -0.46
CA LEU A 536 26.53 9.56 -0.17
C LEU A 536 27.34 10.03 -1.41
N PRO A 537 27.33 9.35 -2.56
CA PRO A 537 28.04 9.80 -3.75
C PRO A 537 27.60 11.18 -4.22
N PHE A 538 26.28 11.47 -4.17
CA PHE A 538 25.73 12.78 -4.58
C PHE A 538 26.14 13.91 -3.64
N ILE A 539 26.28 13.62 -2.36
CA ILE A 539 26.76 14.59 -1.35
C ILE A 539 28.27 14.86 -1.55
N ILE A 540 29.05 13.80 -1.70
CA ILE A 540 30.51 13.93 -1.93
C ILE A 540 30.81 14.70 -3.21
N ASP A 541 30.13 14.38 -4.31
CA ASP A 541 30.29 15.03 -5.60
C ASP A 541 30.00 16.54 -5.50
N GLU A 542 28.88 16.91 -4.85
CA GLU A 542 28.50 18.30 -4.65
C GLU A 542 29.49 19.06 -3.76
N MET A 543 29.87 18.47 -2.63
CA MET A 543 30.78 19.12 -1.68
C MET A 543 32.19 19.23 -2.22
N SER A 544 32.65 18.26 -3.00
CA SER A 544 33.92 18.31 -3.67
C SER A 544 33.96 19.38 -4.76
N SER A 545 32.86 19.58 -5.50
CA SER A 545 32.74 20.61 -6.54
C SER A 545 32.85 22.02 -6.00
N VAL A 546 32.41 22.25 -4.73
CA VAL A 546 32.53 23.54 -4.05
C VAL A 546 33.83 23.71 -3.27
N GLY A 547 34.72 22.71 -3.28
CA GLY A 547 36.03 22.79 -2.65
C GLY A 547 36.04 22.53 -1.15
N MET A 548 35.01 21.89 -0.58
CA MET A 548 34.98 21.47 0.83
C MET A 548 35.84 20.21 1.04
N SER A 549 36.52 20.17 2.20
CA SER A 549 37.20 18.95 2.66
C SER A 549 36.20 17.95 3.19
N VAL A 550 36.08 16.79 2.55
CA VAL A 550 35.10 15.76 2.94
C VAL A 550 35.79 14.58 3.58
N GLN A 551 35.27 14.15 4.73
CA GLN A 551 35.66 12.94 5.46
C GLN A 551 34.43 12.05 5.62
N VAL A 552 34.62 10.74 5.54
CA VAL A 552 33.56 9.75 5.72
C VAL A 552 33.96 8.81 6.83
N ALA A 553 33.01 8.47 7.70
CA ALA A 553 33.22 7.52 8.79
C ALA A 553 32.11 6.46 8.78
N ASP A 554 32.52 5.18 8.80
CA ASP A 554 31.59 4.06 8.83
C ASP A 554 32.22 2.83 9.51
N ASN A 555 31.40 1.79 9.74
CA ASN A 555 31.80 0.55 10.38
C ASN A 555 32.53 -0.44 9.46
N GLN A 556 32.52 -0.21 8.16
CA GLN A 556 33.19 -1.05 7.16
C GLN A 556 34.68 -0.71 7.01
N THR A 557 35.44 -1.61 6.39
CA THR A 557 36.83 -1.37 6.05
C THR A 557 36.99 -0.40 4.87
N ARG A 558 38.17 0.20 4.72
CA ARG A 558 38.44 1.11 3.63
C ARG A 558 38.30 0.45 2.25
N GLU A 559 38.70 -0.81 2.13
CA GLU A 559 38.58 -1.59 0.91
C GLU A 559 37.12 -1.88 0.55
N GLU A 560 36.28 -2.24 1.55
CA GLU A 560 34.84 -2.46 1.37
C GLU A 560 34.15 -1.15 0.95
N PHE A 561 34.48 -0.04 1.59
CA PHE A 561 33.97 1.28 1.20
C PHE A 561 34.35 1.65 -0.25
N ALA A 562 35.62 1.48 -0.62
CA ALA A 562 36.08 1.80 -1.98
C ALA A 562 35.35 0.96 -3.04
N ALA A 563 35.15 -0.33 -2.78
CA ALA A 563 34.40 -1.22 -3.65
C ALA A 563 32.90 -0.80 -3.74
N TRP A 564 32.29 -0.51 -2.60
CA TRP A 564 30.90 -0.03 -2.53
C TRP A 564 30.74 1.29 -3.29
N TYR A 565 31.63 2.27 -3.05
CA TYR A 565 31.55 3.58 -3.70
C TYR A 565 31.67 3.46 -5.24
N ALA A 566 32.66 2.70 -5.71
CA ALA A 566 32.85 2.47 -7.15
C ALA A 566 31.65 1.79 -7.80
N GLU A 567 30.99 0.92 -7.06
CA GLU A 567 29.78 0.24 -7.52
C GLU A 567 28.58 1.19 -7.61
N TYR A 568 28.38 2.13 -6.65
CA TYR A 568 27.25 3.05 -6.63
C TYR A 568 27.45 4.29 -7.52
N SER A 569 28.64 4.87 -7.56
CA SER A 569 28.94 6.06 -8.34
C SER A 569 29.34 5.77 -9.79
N ASN A 570 29.60 4.50 -10.16
CA ASN A 570 30.24 4.10 -11.41
C ASN A 570 31.62 4.76 -11.63
N ALA A 571 32.23 5.29 -10.58
CA ALA A 571 33.52 5.96 -10.59
C ALA A 571 34.31 5.62 -9.31
N PRO A 572 35.64 5.67 -9.29
CA PRO A 572 36.40 5.52 -8.05
C PRO A 572 36.12 6.70 -7.11
N ALA A 573 36.31 6.47 -5.80
CA ALA A 573 36.22 7.53 -4.81
C ALA A 573 37.20 8.69 -5.16
N PRO A 574 36.80 9.97 -4.92
CA PRO A 574 37.63 11.13 -5.26
C PRO A 574 39.00 11.08 -4.57
N GLU A 575 40.04 11.52 -5.29
CA GLU A 575 41.38 11.70 -4.72
C GLU A 575 41.32 12.74 -3.60
N GLY A 576 41.76 12.35 -2.37
CA GLY A 576 41.72 13.24 -1.21
C GLY A 576 40.56 12.97 -0.25
N LEU A 577 39.63 12.08 -0.55
CA LEU A 577 38.62 11.65 0.39
C LEU A 577 39.25 10.86 1.54
N VAL A 578 39.03 11.34 2.76
CA VAL A 578 39.49 10.68 3.99
C VAL A 578 38.42 9.74 4.50
N PHE A 579 38.79 8.47 4.73
CA PHE A 579 37.87 7.48 5.28
C PHE A 579 38.35 6.99 6.63
N HIS A 580 37.44 6.98 7.62
CA HIS A 580 37.67 6.54 9.01
C HIS A 580 36.86 5.28 9.29
N GLU A 581 37.54 4.22 9.72
CA GLU A 581 36.91 3.00 10.23
C GLU A 581 36.44 3.24 11.66
N CYS A 582 35.16 3.40 11.92
CA CYS A 582 34.59 3.68 13.23
C CYS A 582 33.22 3.04 13.39
N ARG A 583 33.03 2.30 14.50
CA ARG A 583 31.74 1.62 14.78
C ARG A 583 30.77 2.45 15.60
N PHE A 584 31.18 3.62 16.04
CA PHE A 584 30.37 4.54 16.86
C PHE A 584 29.73 3.91 18.11
N ARG A 585 30.45 3.00 18.78
CA ARG A 585 29.96 2.31 19.99
C ARG A 585 30.25 3.11 21.27
N THR A 586 31.36 3.79 21.32
CA THR A 586 31.83 4.57 22.48
C THR A 586 32.47 5.89 22.03
N GLU A 587 32.42 6.91 22.89
CA GLU A 587 33.09 8.19 22.66
C GLU A 587 34.62 8.03 22.50
N ALA A 588 35.23 7.14 23.28
CA ALA A 588 36.66 6.87 23.21
C ALA A 588 37.09 6.34 21.84
N GLU A 589 36.25 5.49 21.21
CA GLU A 589 36.48 4.98 19.86
C GLU A 589 36.42 6.12 18.84
N VAL A 590 35.40 6.98 18.92
CA VAL A 590 35.24 8.13 18.03
C VAL A 590 36.42 9.09 18.16
N ARG A 591 36.82 9.46 19.38
CA ARG A 591 37.96 10.35 19.63
C ARG A 591 39.30 9.78 19.14
N SER A 592 39.46 8.46 19.12
CA SER A 592 40.65 7.84 18.58
C SER A 592 40.71 7.78 17.06
N ALA A 593 39.55 7.75 16.42
CA ALA A 593 39.44 7.63 14.98
C ALA A 593 39.30 8.97 14.25
N ILE A 594 38.66 9.98 14.87
CA ILE A 594 38.23 11.22 14.23
C ILE A 594 38.61 12.41 15.10
N ASP A 595 39.29 13.40 14.51
CA ASP A 595 39.53 14.70 15.16
C ASP A 595 38.33 15.64 14.91
N LEU A 596 37.42 15.68 15.84
CA LEU A 596 36.20 16.52 15.77
C LEU A 596 36.53 18.04 15.85
N SER A 597 37.71 18.42 16.39
CA SER A 597 38.07 19.84 16.50
C SER A 597 38.29 20.53 15.15
N ALA A 598 38.58 19.76 14.12
CA ALA A 598 38.78 20.23 12.74
C ALA A 598 37.50 20.21 11.89
N ILE A 599 36.36 19.76 12.43
CA ILE A 599 35.10 19.55 11.67
C ILE A 599 34.14 20.72 11.93
N ASP A 600 33.60 21.30 10.85
CA ASP A 600 32.62 22.38 10.88
C ASP A 600 31.18 21.89 10.76
N ARG A 601 31.00 20.77 10.03
CA ARG A 601 29.67 20.20 9.73
C ARG A 601 29.73 18.69 9.85
N ILE A 602 28.67 18.09 10.37
CA ILE A 602 28.52 16.62 10.46
C ILE A 602 27.17 16.23 9.85
N VAL A 603 27.22 15.32 8.89
CA VAL A 603 26.02 14.69 8.30
C VAL A 603 25.92 13.27 8.82
N LEU A 604 24.78 12.91 9.41
CA LEU A 604 24.45 11.55 9.81
C LEU A 604 23.45 10.97 8.81
N LEU A 605 23.87 9.98 8.07
CA LEU A 605 23.03 9.26 7.13
C LEU A 605 22.36 8.06 7.82
N ALA A 606 21.16 7.73 7.38
CA ALA A 606 20.51 6.48 7.74
C ALA A 606 21.40 5.30 7.34
N ASP A 607 21.58 4.31 8.24
CA ASP A 607 22.54 3.23 8.05
C ASP A 607 22.12 2.32 6.86
N GLY A 608 22.92 2.39 5.79
CA GLY A 608 22.66 1.65 4.56
C GLY A 608 22.71 0.13 4.70
N HIS A 609 23.43 -0.39 5.69
CA HIS A 609 23.50 -1.84 5.97
C HIS A 609 22.22 -2.37 6.59
N LEU A 610 21.45 -1.52 7.28
CA LEU A 610 20.21 -1.87 7.95
C LEU A 610 18.97 -1.67 7.06
N LEU A 611 19.08 -0.90 5.97
CA LEU A 611 17.94 -0.54 5.11
C LEU A 611 17.16 -1.76 4.57
N ASP A 612 17.79 -2.91 4.39
CA ASP A 612 17.14 -4.14 3.91
C ASP A 612 16.64 -5.08 5.00
N THR A 613 17.12 -4.91 6.24
CA THR A 613 16.95 -5.92 7.30
C THR A 613 16.22 -5.41 8.53
N ALA A 614 16.22 -4.09 8.77
CA ALA A 614 15.60 -3.45 9.91
C ALA A 614 14.35 -2.64 9.52
N THR A 615 13.51 -2.32 10.50
CA THR A 615 12.40 -1.37 10.31
C THR A 615 12.92 0.07 10.30
N PRO A 616 12.19 1.03 9.68
CA PRO A 616 12.56 2.45 9.73
C PRO A 616 12.81 2.97 11.14
N ASP A 617 11.99 2.60 12.12
CA ASP A 617 12.16 2.98 13.52
C ASP A 617 13.47 2.47 14.14
N GLN A 618 13.88 1.25 13.78
CA GLN A 618 15.14 0.69 14.27
C GLN A 618 16.36 1.40 13.68
N ILE A 619 16.27 1.80 12.41
CA ILE A 619 17.32 2.56 11.73
C ILE A 619 17.43 3.95 12.34
N ASP A 620 16.30 4.62 12.54
CA ASP A 620 16.24 5.93 13.17
C ASP A 620 16.74 5.92 14.63
N ALA A 621 16.44 4.84 15.38
CA ALA A 621 16.95 4.68 16.74
C ALA A 621 18.49 4.60 16.77
N GLU A 622 19.11 3.88 15.82
CA GLU A 622 20.56 3.81 15.69
C GLU A 622 21.16 5.17 15.29
N THR A 623 20.57 5.84 14.28
CA THR A 623 20.99 7.16 13.84
C THR A 623 20.87 8.21 14.97
N THR A 624 19.76 8.18 15.72
CA THR A 624 19.54 9.06 16.87
C THR A 624 20.54 8.80 17.99
N SER A 625 20.90 7.52 18.24
CA SER A 625 21.91 7.18 19.24
C SER A 625 23.28 7.76 18.89
N ARG A 626 23.70 7.67 17.63
CA ARG A 626 24.94 8.27 17.10
C ARG A 626 24.88 9.81 17.21
N LEU A 627 23.74 10.40 16.86
CA LEU A 627 23.49 11.84 16.95
C LEU A 627 23.67 12.37 18.38
N LEU A 628 23.03 11.72 19.36
CA LEU A 628 23.13 12.11 20.78
C LEU A 628 24.56 12.00 21.29
N MET A 629 25.27 10.94 20.93
CA MET A 629 26.68 10.77 21.31
C MET A 629 27.56 11.89 20.72
N LEU A 630 27.43 12.19 19.44
CA LEU A 630 28.21 13.25 18.78
C LEU A 630 27.86 14.64 19.32
N SER A 631 26.57 14.94 19.54
CA SER A 631 26.13 16.18 20.15
C SER A 631 26.73 16.39 21.54
N HIS A 632 26.73 15.33 22.39
CA HIS A 632 27.37 15.37 23.70
C HIS A 632 28.88 15.67 23.61
N MET A 633 29.59 15.00 22.68
CA MET A 633 31.03 15.19 22.48
C MET A 633 31.41 16.58 21.98
N ILE A 634 30.51 17.25 21.22
CA ILE A 634 30.71 18.62 20.71
C ILE A 634 30.46 19.63 21.82
N ASP A 635 29.47 19.39 22.68
CA ASP A 635 29.06 20.30 23.74
C ASP A 635 29.92 20.24 25.03
N GLU A 636 30.88 19.26 25.10
CA GLU A 636 31.67 19.03 26.33
C GLU A 636 32.63 20.19 26.61
N PRO A 637 32.51 20.88 27.80
CA PRO A 637 33.34 22.00 28.15
C PRO A 637 34.80 21.58 28.40
N GLY A 638 35.70 22.06 27.56
CA GLY A 638 37.15 21.80 27.70
C GLY A 638 37.83 21.26 26.44
N THR A 639 37.08 20.96 25.40
CA THR A 639 37.60 20.73 24.04
C THR A 639 37.94 22.08 23.42
N GLU A 640 39.10 22.27 22.79
CA GLU A 640 39.51 23.53 22.12
C GLU A 640 38.52 23.98 20.99
N GLY A 641 37.39 23.33 20.84
CA GLY A 641 36.28 23.63 19.93
C GLY A 641 34.97 24.02 20.59
N ALA A 642 34.87 24.11 21.93
CA ALA A 642 33.62 24.38 22.66
C ALA A 642 32.96 25.73 22.38
N THR A 643 33.62 26.63 21.61
CA THR A 643 33.07 27.90 21.10
C THR A 643 32.67 27.81 19.62
N ARG A 644 32.88 26.66 18.95
CA ARG A 644 32.62 26.49 17.54
C ARG A 644 31.20 25.96 17.35
N ASP A 645 30.40 26.63 16.57
CA ASP A 645 29.05 26.20 16.24
C ASP A 645 29.12 25.12 15.12
N VAL A 646 29.28 23.86 15.54
CA VAL A 646 29.29 22.71 14.63
C VAL A 646 27.86 22.40 14.23
N ARG A 647 27.58 22.42 12.93
CA ARG A 647 26.28 22.08 12.41
C ARG A 647 26.09 20.59 12.25
N LEU A 648 24.97 20.08 12.76
CA LEU A 648 24.51 18.71 12.59
C LEU A 648 23.39 18.64 11.55
N ILE A 649 23.47 17.69 10.63
CA ILE A 649 22.44 17.39 9.63
C ILE A 649 22.15 15.91 9.72
N VAL A 650 20.90 15.55 9.92
CA VAL A 650 20.48 14.16 10.15
C VAL A 650 19.46 13.73 9.12
N GLU A 651 19.65 12.56 8.58
CA GLU A 651 18.64 11.86 7.78
C GLU A 651 17.84 10.93 8.67
N THR A 652 16.51 11.07 8.67
CA THR A 652 15.58 10.15 9.32
C THR A 652 14.60 9.56 8.31
N LEU A 653 14.01 8.43 8.67
CA LEU A 653 13.05 7.69 7.86
C LEU A 653 11.62 7.83 8.39
N THR A 654 11.45 8.31 9.62
CA THR A 654 10.14 8.47 10.27
C THR A 654 9.93 9.89 10.78
N VAL A 655 8.68 10.34 10.76
CA VAL A 655 8.29 11.65 11.29
C VAL A 655 8.44 11.71 12.83
N ASP A 656 8.26 10.57 13.50
CA ASP A 656 8.34 10.49 14.97
C ASP A 656 9.74 10.83 15.49
N SER A 657 10.78 10.57 14.70
CA SER A 657 12.18 10.91 15.03
C SER A 657 12.45 12.43 15.02
N GLU A 658 11.63 13.22 14.32
CA GLU A 658 11.77 14.68 14.22
C GLU A 658 11.73 15.37 15.59
N ALA A 659 10.86 14.91 16.49
CA ALA A 659 10.71 15.48 17.83
C ALA A 659 12.00 15.39 18.66
N VAL A 660 12.81 14.36 18.45
CA VAL A 660 14.11 14.19 19.13
C VAL A 660 15.15 15.11 18.51
N VAL A 661 15.24 15.12 17.17
CA VAL A 661 16.22 15.90 16.42
C VAL A 661 16.04 17.40 16.64
N ARG A 662 14.80 17.90 16.63
CA ARG A 662 14.49 19.33 16.88
C ARG A 662 14.93 19.85 18.24
N ASN A 663 15.13 18.98 19.23
CA ASN A 663 15.60 19.38 20.56
C ASN A 663 17.12 19.55 20.64
N ILE A 664 17.87 19.19 19.59
CA ILE A 664 19.33 19.27 19.55
C ILE A 664 19.71 20.63 18.91
N ARG A 665 20.64 21.34 19.56
CA ARG A 665 21.15 22.64 19.08
C ARG A 665 21.85 22.47 17.72
N SER A 666 21.65 23.41 16.81
CA SER A 666 22.29 23.48 15.48
C SER A 666 22.10 22.20 14.64
N CYS A 667 20.96 21.51 14.85
CA CYS A 667 20.63 20.28 14.13
C CYS A 667 19.48 20.53 13.14
N SER A 668 19.69 20.12 11.90
CA SER A 668 18.70 20.07 10.82
C SER A 668 18.33 18.64 10.49
N ASN A 669 17.08 18.40 10.08
CA ASN A 669 16.58 17.05 9.77
C ASN A 669 16.04 16.93 8.34
N VAL A 670 16.34 15.81 7.70
CA VAL A 670 15.71 15.42 6.42
C VAL A 670 14.94 14.12 6.65
N ILE A 671 13.61 14.22 6.63
CA ILE A 671 12.74 13.06 6.67
C ILE A 671 12.58 12.57 5.23
N ALA A 672 13.44 11.61 4.84
CA ALA A 672 13.57 11.21 3.45
C ALA A 672 12.24 10.75 2.80
N PRO A 673 11.37 9.91 3.40
CA PRO A 673 10.09 9.53 2.80
C PRO A 673 9.12 10.71 2.63
N LEU A 674 9.09 11.65 3.56
CA LEU A 674 8.23 12.85 3.48
C LEU A 674 8.69 13.77 2.34
N THR A 675 9.99 14.04 2.25
CA THR A 675 10.57 14.87 1.17
C THR A 675 10.31 14.25 -0.21
N ILE A 676 10.49 12.93 -0.33
CA ILE A 676 10.19 12.19 -1.56
C ILE A 676 8.69 12.29 -1.90
N ALA A 677 7.81 12.16 -0.92
CA ALA A 677 6.36 12.26 -1.13
C ALA A 677 5.95 13.65 -1.62
N ARG A 678 6.50 14.72 -1.06
CA ARG A 678 6.29 16.10 -1.51
C ARG A 678 6.71 16.30 -2.96
N LEU A 679 7.93 15.91 -3.30
CA LEU A 679 8.44 15.99 -4.67
C LEU A 679 7.57 15.17 -5.66
N LEU A 680 7.19 13.94 -5.29
CA LEU A 680 6.32 13.10 -6.12
C LEU A 680 4.95 13.73 -6.32
N THR A 681 4.37 14.32 -5.28
CA THR A 681 3.07 15.00 -5.36
C THR A 681 3.17 16.23 -6.27
N THR A 682 4.20 17.07 -6.07
CA THR A 682 4.45 18.24 -6.93
C THR A 682 4.62 17.84 -8.40
N PHE A 683 5.44 16.82 -8.71
CA PHE A 683 5.66 16.39 -10.09
C PHE A 683 4.46 15.65 -10.70
N THR A 684 3.60 15.07 -9.86
CA THR A 684 2.34 14.46 -10.31
C THR A 684 1.33 15.51 -10.74
N LEU A 685 1.26 16.61 -10.02
CA LEU A 685 0.34 17.71 -10.27
C LEU A 685 0.88 18.70 -11.31
N GLN A 686 2.20 18.92 -11.31
CA GLN A 686 2.90 19.91 -12.12
C GLN A 686 4.24 19.31 -12.64
N PRO A 687 4.19 18.47 -13.67
CA PRO A 687 5.36 17.70 -14.14
C PRO A 687 6.52 18.57 -14.65
N GLU A 688 6.26 19.79 -15.07
CA GLU A 688 7.23 20.75 -15.55
C GLU A 688 8.21 21.25 -14.48
N PHE A 689 7.85 21.11 -13.20
CA PHE A 689 8.71 21.55 -12.10
C PHE A 689 9.82 20.57 -11.74
N GLU A 690 9.84 19.37 -12.30
CA GLU A 690 10.96 18.44 -12.09
C GLU A 690 12.27 19.05 -12.57
N GLU A 691 12.31 19.66 -13.75
CA GLU A 691 13.49 20.34 -14.29
C GLU A 691 13.88 21.55 -13.42
N LEU A 692 12.89 22.32 -12.95
CA LEU A 692 13.11 23.46 -12.05
C LEU A 692 13.79 23.01 -10.76
N PHE A 693 13.18 22.07 -10.04
CA PHE A 693 13.73 21.58 -8.78
C PHE A 693 15.07 20.90 -8.95
N ARG A 694 15.29 20.18 -10.05
CA ARG A 694 16.59 19.60 -10.39
C ARG A 694 17.66 20.69 -10.51
N THR A 695 17.30 21.84 -11.11
CA THR A 695 18.23 22.94 -11.32
C THR A 695 18.57 23.67 -10.03
N ILE A 696 17.54 24.02 -9.20
CA ILE A 696 17.75 24.83 -8.00
C ILE A 696 18.32 24.07 -6.80
N ILE A 697 18.17 22.72 -6.76
CA ILE A 697 18.68 21.91 -5.65
C ILE A 697 20.20 21.61 -5.78
N GLN A 698 20.76 21.75 -6.97
CA GLN A 698 22.18 21.58 -7.22
C GLN A 698 22.91 22.90 -6.94
N TYR A 699 24.08 22.79 -6.34
CA TYR A 699 24.98 23.94 -6.20
C TYR A 699 25.72 24.18 -7.53
N GLY A 700 25.01 24.74 -8.49
CA GLY A 700 25.47 24.88 -9.85
C GLY A 700 25.20 26.27 -10.44
N GLU A 701 24.59 26.29 -11.64
CA GLU A 701 24.29 27.53 -12.38
C GLU A 701 23.27 28.39 -11.63
N ILE A 702 22.31 27.78 -10.93
CA ILE A 702 21.25 28.47 -10.16
C ILE A 702 21.11 27.81 -8.80
N ASP A 703 21.18 28.61 -7.74
CA ASP A 703 21.02 28.13 -6.36
C ASP A 703 20.24 29.10 -5.48
N ILE A 704 19.85 28.62 -4.28
CA ILE A 704 19.25 29.44 -3.25
C ILE A 704 20.31 29.79 -2.22
N ALA A 705 20.60 31.08 -2.10
CA ALA A 705 21.61 31.60 -1.19
C ALA A 705 20.98 32.54 -0.13
N CYS A 706 21.50 32.49 1.12
CA CYS A 706 21.12 33.40 2.18
C CYS A 706 22.27 34.34 2.51
N ARG A 707 21.93 35.59 2.84
CA ARG A 707 22.92 36.63 3.20
C ARG A 707 22.36 37.56 4.27
N PRO A 708 23.16 37.98 5.27
CA PRO A 708 22.77 39.00 6.21
C PRO A 708 22.34 40.26 5.47
N ALA A 709 21.25 40.87 5.93
CA ALA A 709 20.70 42.09 5.30
C ALA A 709 21.71 43.23 5.23
N SER A 710 22.61 43.36 6.22
CA SER A 710 23.72 44.32 6.26
C SER A 710 24.68 44.17 5.08
N ASP A 711 24.95 42.95 4.66
CA ASP A 711 25.90 42.64 3.60
C ASP A 711 25.22 42.67 2.21
N ALA A 712 23.95 42.32 2.19
CA ALA A 712 23.14 42.29 0.98
C ALA A 712 22.78 43.70 0.50
N VAL A 713 22.54 44.64 1.42
CA VAL A 713 22.17 46.03 1.10
C VAL A 713 23.12 47.00 1.86
N PRO A 714 24.38 47.13 1.44
CA PRO A 714 25.36 47.92 2.12
C PRO A 714 25.00 49.43 2.10
N GLY A 715 25.09 50.07 3.27
CA GLY A 715 24.88 51.51 3.40
C GLY A 715 23.44 51.96 3.65
N ILE A 716 22.50 51.06 3.72
CA ILE A 716 21.09 51.35 4.07
C ILE A 716 20.72 50.55 5.31
N ALA A 717 20.15 51.20 6.29
CA ALA A 717 19.71 50.50 7.51
C ALA A 717 18.52 49.59 7.20
N PRO A 718 18.56 48.31 7.63
CA PRO A 718 17.37 47.45 7.62
C PRO A 718 16.17 48.19 8.26
N GLY A 719 14.98 47.99 7.75
CA GLY A 719 13.78 48.75 8.18
C GLY A 719 13.52 50.05 7.41
N GLN A 720 14.47 50.53 6.60
CA GLN A 720 14.26 51.63 5.66
C GLN A 720 13.92 51.15 4.24
N VAL A 721 14.18 49.87 3.92
CA VAL A 721 13.95 49.25 2.60
C VAL A 721 12.74 48.36 2.65
N THR A 722 11.86 48.47 1.66
CA THR A 722 10.76 47.55 1.43
C THR A 722 11.17 46.41 0.52
N PHE A 723 10.43 45.29 0.59
CA PHE A 723 10.68 44.15 -0.30
C PHE A 723 10.51 44.50 -1.78
N GLY A 724 9.53 45.34 -2.13
CA GLY A 724 9.32 45.85 -3.49
C GLY A 724 10.52 46.62 -4.02
N GLU A 725 11.11 47.56 -3.18
CA GLU A 725 12.31 48.28 -3.57
C GLU A 725 13.53 47.36 -3.79
N MET A 726 13.62 46.26 -3.03
CA MET A 726 14.65 45.24 -3.28
C MET A 726 14.45 44.49 -4.60
N LEU A 727 13.20 44.17 -4.95
CA LEU A 727 12.89 43.57 -6.22
C LEU A 727 13.21 44.48 -7.42
N GLU A 728 12.88 45.78 -7.31
CA GLU A 728 13.24 46.77 -8.33
C GLU A 728 14.74 46.90 -8.52
N GLY A 729 15.49 46.84 -7.41
CA GLY A 729 16.95 46.87 -7.42
C GLY A 729 17.60 45.52 -7.80
N ALA A 730 16.83 44.48 -8.06
CA ALA A 730 17.34 43.14 -8.37
C ALA A 730 18.01 43.10 -9.77
N HIS A 731 19.29 43.39 -9.76
CA HIS A 731 20.18 43.38 -10.91
C HIS A 731 21.26 42.31 -10.68
N ASN A 732 22.06 42.00 -11.67
CA ASN A 732 23.22 41.11 -11.53
C ASN A 732 22.95 39.65 -11.16
N GLY A 733 21.91 39.04 -11.73
CA GLY A 733 21.67 37.60 -11.57
C GLY A 733 21.16 37.14 -10.21
N CYS A 734 20.50 38.04 -9.44
CA CYS A 734 19.90 37.73 -8.13
C CYS A 734 18.47 38.21 -8.07
N ILE A 735 17.56 37.37 -7.59
CA ILE A 735 16.17 37.75 -7.30
C ILE A 735 15.90 37.46 -5.82
N PRO A 736 15.54 38.47 -4.99
CA PRO A 736 15.15 38.21 -3.62
C PRO A 736 13.83 37.46 -3.57
N LEU A 737 13.80 36.36 -2.84
CA LEU A 737 12.59 35.55 -2.62
C LEU A 737 11.88 35.88 -1.32
N GLY A 738 12.62 36.43 -0.33
CA GLY A 738 12.16 36.71 1.00
C GLY A 738 13.30 36.86 1.99
N TRP A 739 13.04 36.54 3.26
CA TRP A 739 14.05 36.59 4.32
C TRP A 739 13.84 35.53 5.39
N VAL A 740 14.89 35.30 6.17
CA VAL A 740 14.85 34.51 7.41
C VAL A 740 14.95 35.47 8.59
N GLU A 741 13.99 35.40 9.49
CA GLU A 741 14.04 36.10 10.76
C GLU A 741 14.87 35.27 11.75
N ALA A 742 15.90 35.87 12.34
CA ALA A 742 16.70 35.21 13.36
C ALA A 742 15.84 34.80 14.54
N ALA A 743 15.99 33.55 14.99
CA ALA A 743 15.36 33.13 16.24
C ALA A 743 15.95 33.94 17.41
N PRO A 744 15.16 34.43 18.38
CA PRO A 744 15.67 35.11 19.55
C PRO A 744 16.68 34.20 20.28
N GLU A 745 17.84 34.75 20.66
CA GLU A 745 18.92 34.01 21.33
C GLU A 745 18.38 33.24 22.56
N ALA A 746 18.32 31.94 22.46
CA ALA A 746 17.95 31.08 23.57
C ALA A 746 19.17 30.81 24.46
N SER A 747 19.11 31.25 25.69
CA SER A 747 20.10 30.86 26.72
C SER A 747 19.85 29.37 27.11
N GLY A 748 20.62 28.43 26.56
CA GLY A 748 20.59 27.02 26.99
C GLY A 748 20.78 26.04 25.84
N HIS A 749 20.97 24.75 26.19
CA HIS A 749 21.25 23.63 25.26
C HIS A 749 20.05 23.16 24.43
N ILE A 750 18.87 23.75 24.63
CA ILE A 750 17.63 23.34 23.93
C ILE A 750 17.21 24.48 23.01
N ARG A 751 17.10 24.20 21.71
CA ARG A 751 16.50 25.08 20.71
C ARG A 751 15.03 25.29 21.06
N ARG A 752 14.61 26.50 21.39
CA ARG A 752 13.20 26.77 21.70
C ARG A 752 12.39 27.27 20.51
N ASP A 753 13.03 27.93 19.54
CA ASP A 753 12.35 28.46 18.34
C ASP A 753 13.18 28.22 17.10
N SER A 754 12.53 27.72 16.03
CA SER A 754 13.13 27.61 14.71
C SER A 754 13.21 29.00 14.05
N PRO A 755 14.22 29.28 13.20
CA PRO A 755 14.23 30.46 12.39
C PRO A 755 12.96 30.53 11.55
N ARG A 756 12.35 31.69 11.42
CA ARG A 756 11.14 31.86 10.64
C ARG A 756 11.52 32.23 9.20
N VAL A 757 11.29 31.35 8.28
CA VAL A 757 11.39 31.63 6.84
C VAL A 757 10.12 32.37 6.39
N VAL A 758 10.29 33.47 5.67
CA VAL A 758 9.21 34.27 5.08
C VAL A 758 9.53 34.42 3.60
N LEU A 759 8.90 33.57 2.76
CA LEU A 759 8.97 33.68 1.31
C LEU A 759 7.85 34.60 0.79
N ASN A 760 8.09 35.25 -0.32
CA ASN A 760 7.14 36.14 -1.00
C ASN A 760 6.40 37.10 -0.05
N PRO A 761 7.12 37.85 0.82
CA PRO A 761 6.46 38.81 1.71
C PRO A 761 5.75 39.89 0.90
N PRO A 762 4.68 40.53 1.45
CA PRO A 762 4.01 41.63 0.77
C PRO A 762 5.01 42.72 0.33
N LYS A 763 4.89 43.22 -0.88
CA LYS A 763 5.85 44.19 -1.48
C LYS A 763 6.13 45.43 -0.59
N ARG A 764 5.15 45.83 0.23
CA ARG A 764 5.25 46.96 1.15
C ARG A 764 5.89 46.61 2.49
N SER A 765 6.17 45.34 2.75
CA SER A 765 6.80 44.89 4.00
C SER A 765 8.23 45.42 4.06
N ARG A 766 8.62 45.93 5.21
CA ARG A 766 9.99 46.43 5.48
C ARG A 766 10.86 45.30 5.98
N LEU A 767 12.13 45.28 5.57
CA LEU A 767 13.10 44.29 6.04
C LEU A 767 13.25 44.38 7.57
N PRO A 768 13.21 43.26 8.31
CA PRO A 768 13.58 43.21 9.71
C PRO A 768 15.05 43.65 9.93
N GLN A 769 15.37 44.10 11.14
CA GLN A 769 16.72 44.61 11.45
C GLN A 769 17.78 43.50 11.43
N ASP A 770 17.43 42.33 11.98
CA ASP A 770 18.31 41.16 12.10
C ASP A 770 17.75 40.00 11.25
N CYS A 771 17.86 40.10 9.93
CA CYS A 771 17.40 39.07 9.02
C CYS A 771 18.48 38.72 8.00
N GLU A 772 18.34 37.50 7.45
CA GLU A 772 19.09 37.08 6.26
C GLU A 772 18.17 37.08 5.05
N ILE A 773 18.58 37.68 3.95
CA ILE A 773 17.80 37.74 2.71
C ILE A 773 18.03 36.46 1.94
N ILE A 774 16.94 35.85 1.47
CA ILE A 774 16.94 34.66 0.63
C ILE A 774 16.93 35.10 -0.82
N PHE A 775 17.90 34.66 -1.59
CA PHE A 775 18.05 34.97 -3.01
C PHE A 775 17.94 33.69 -3.86
N LEU A 776 17.24 33.76 -4.96
CA LEU A 776 17.46 32.88 -6.11
C LEU A 776 18.58 33.54 -6.95
N ARG A 777 19.69 32.85 -7.08
CA ARG A 777 20.91 33.38 -7.66
C ARG A 777 21.33 32.60 -8.89
N ARG A 778 21.76 33.32 -9.93
CA ARG A 778 22.47 32.75 -11.07
C ARG A 778 23.96 33.00 -10.88
N ARG A 779 24.75 31.93 -10.88
CA ARG A 779 26.21 32.03 -10.88
C ARG A 779 26.70 32.29 -12.30
N GLU A 780 27.59 33.25 -12.46
CA GLU A 780 28.36 33.36 -13.68
C GLU A 780 29.34 32.17 -13.74
N ALA A 781 29.39 31.47 -14.90
CA ALA A 781 30.37 30.43 -15.07
C ALA A 781 31.76 30.97 -14.75
N PRO A 782 32.58 30.25 -13.95
CA PRO A 782 33.96 30.69 -13.74
C PRO A 782 34.61 30.90 -15.11
N CYS A 783 35.18 32.08 -15.31
CA CYS A 783 35.89 32.38 -16.53
C CYS A 783 36.91 31.28 -16.78
N PRO A 784 36.98 30.65 -17.99
CA PRO A 784 37.79 29.48 -18.25
C PRO A 784 39.31 29.77 -18.09
#